data_a8b1a8510a4eaabec4f4268669b70dbb
#
_entry.id   a8b1a8510a4eaabec4f4268669b70dbb
#
_cell.length_a   1.000
_cell.length_b   1.000
_cell.length_c   1.000
_cell.angle_alpha   90.00
_cell.angle_beta   90.00
_cell.angle_gamma   90.00
#
_symmetry.space_group_name_H-M   'P 1'
#
loop_
_entity.id
_entity.type
_entity.pdbx_description
1 polymer ?
#
loop_
_entity_poly.entity_id
_entity_poly.type
_entity_poly.pdbx_seq_one_letter_code
_entity_poly.pdbx_strand_id
1 'polypeptide(L)'
;MPKPERQRPFNFGRVFFPGESSAVPSVVRLQPLGDHVGNVKRLVKHWNDFPQVEGSQERVIKATDLHDMGKPQRFSIQVQTTPAGKFKDYIYSFRGHRFLAESPDLWAQTLARGHHDFSVKDISRDAYKLKKESPEYANLLSQDSLAYAHELYILEMCDQIEAELACRVIGDENQAESRTFMDYTISKLDAQTYLIDPWDFQAQEIQLTFKYWSKHLFEEEKKQLQSLCDRNEDRKLGSTLDRIIKTWWQAQTINPKTENRRITLKPFSQKYLEPLDGQMIYQQLAGFTPNPMQAAMYEAVIADHPAILLKGSTGAGKTEAVLFPALVKGYRLILPLPAKSLLEDQKERVEKYLIKFSKFPENQDREISLVVDTGSQMHRWVYKNGNDITKSLNIKPRRHLYKGDVILTTIDKFLYRYFSFGDKQKSFVFPLRINQPNTLICFDEAHSYDDISFTNFQSLVKSLYEAGRSLILMTATMPEQLIKRFDYLDKIDFIDDAERSEELDQFQQQTLKRPYQNQRTFEWISGLQRDKESPEAFQQAFAQQILQEWKQSNTQRRILAVVQTVRDAVEIYKKIKKELSVDTHSEDRYLFLYHGRIADKLRPELYKQIKQRDDEGKPYILVTTSAIEVGCDLNAEVLISQVCPPENLIQRAGRCNRKGDVKDAQVILMGDRIPDFANSLDEAGWQKYQETLQSLTTFDAKRIGDCISRSQHIDDYRVVELFSMLHDYVYSADLTLQSNHEKGLVVTRSWTPSVTLIYKDGSEKPPQITVPVDRLIKKDGNQYANTYISERYYNQETTRWDWRSLSWGCAYAKDIVIDMAPNHPGASMFDGFEEYPYDAELGFVALPGVFIKLKPTGFDEKLLYQQDKQKSVILTYTRVLDSEPLSQQLSENAEIASV
;
A
#
# COMPACT_ATOMS: atom_id res chain seq x y z
N MET A 1 -19.43 -31.16 56.47
CA MET A 1 -19.75 -30.68 55.11
C MET A 1 -18.93 -31.51 54.14
N PRO A 2 -19.50 -32.16 53.11
CA PRO A 2 -18.74 -32.85 52.09
C PRO A 2 -17.89 -31.82 51.36
N LYS A 3 -16.60 -32.11 51.08
CA LYS A 3 -15.73 -31.28 50.27
C LYS A 3 -16.45 -31.05 48.94
N PRO A 4 -16.51 -29.81 48.41
CA PRO A 4 -17.10 -29.58 47.13
C PRO A 4 -16.39 -30.48 46.10
N GLU A 5 -17.15 -31.31 45.37
CA GLU A 5 -16.63 -32.06 44.24
C GLU A 5 -15.84 -31.14 43.36
N ARG A 6 -14.53 -31.43 43.11
CA ARG A 6 -13.73 -30.64 42.22
C ARG A 6 -14.38 -30.68 40.83
N GLN A 7 -14.96 -29.54 40.43
CA GLN A 7 -15.48 -29.42 39.08
C GLN A 7 -14.41 -29.78 38.04
N ARG A 8 -14.79 -30.58 37.07
CA ARG A 8 -13.91 -31.02 35.98
C ARG A 8 -13.53 -29.80 35.14
N PRO A 9 -12.24 -29.51 34.90
CA PRO A 9 -11.83 -28.38 34.09
C PRO A 9 -12.29 -28.52 32.63
N PHE A 10 -12.60 -27.38 31.99
CA PHE A 10 -13.00 -27.35 30.59
C PHE A 10 -11.75 -27.39 29.70
N ASN A 11 -11.21 -28.56 29.41
CA ASN A 11 -9.98 -28.77 28.66
C ASN A 11 -10.18 -28.76 27.15
N PHE A 12 -10.86 -27.74 26.59
CA PHE A 12 -10.96 -27.56 25.14
C PHE A 12 -10.33 -26.25 24.68
N GLY A 13 -9.70 -26.34 23.50
CA GLY A 13 -9.01 -25.24 22.86
C GLY A 13 -9.92 -24.42 21.96
N ARG A 14 -10.91 -25.08 21.28
CA ARG A 14 -11.80 -24.46 20.33
C ARG A 14 -13.20 -25.06 20.38
N VAL A 15 -14.19 -24.26 19.92
CA VAL A 15 -15.60 -24.64 19.86
C VAL A 15 -16.12 -24.37 18.46
N PHE A 16 -16.86 -25.32 17.89
CA PHE A 16 -17.42 -25.21 16.55
C PHE A 16 -18.91 -25.47 16.56
N PHE A 17 -19.62 -24.77 15.70
CA PHE A 17 -21.07 -24.92 15.50
C PHE A 17 -21.32 -25.34 14.04
N PRO A 18 -21.03 -26.62 13.66
CA PRO A 18 -21.21 -27.08 12.30
C PRO A 18 -22.69 -27.19 11.95
N GLY A 19 -23.02 -26.87 10.71
CA GLY A 19 -24.36 -27.02 10.14
C GLY A 19 -24.84 -25.81 9.38
N GLU A 20 -25.75 -26.03 8.46
CA GLU A 20 -26.38 -25.00 7.68
C GLU A 20 -27.09 -23.98 8.56
N SER A 21 -27.03 -22.73 8.18
CA SER A 21 -27.69 -21.50 8.60
C SER A 21 -28.94 -21.53 9.50
N SER A 22 -29.06 -22.49 10.41
CA SER A 22 -30.15 -22.50 11.42
C SER A 22 -29.76 -21.60 12.61
N ALA A 23 -30.67 -20.78 13.06
CA ALA A 23 -30.46 -19.88 14.19
C ALA A 23 -30.12 -20.61 15.52
N VAL A 24 -30.31 -21.93 15.58
CA VAL A 24 -30.00 -22.80 16.72
C VAL A 24 -29.13 -23.97 16.23
N PRO A 25 -27.97 -24.21 16.85
CA PRO A 25 -27.10 -25.31 16.44
C PRO A 25 -27.73 -26.66 16.77
N SER A 26 -27.57 -27.64 15.87
CA SER A 26 -28.00 -29.03 16.14
C SER A 26 -26.93 -29.83 16.89
N VAL A 27 -25.67 -29.46 16.66
CA VAL A 27 -24.52 -30.10 17.27
C VAL A 27 -23.45 -29.04 17.61
N VAL A 28 -22.74 -29.25 18.71
CA VAL A 28 -21.55 -28.46 19.11
C VAL A 28 -20.36 -29.39 19.14
N ARG A 29 -19.30 -29.04 18.48
CA ARG A 29 -18.05 -29.78 18.49
C ARG A 29 -16.99 -29.03 19.29
N LEU A 30 -16.23 -29.76 20.08
CA LEU A 30 -15.23 -29.24 21.02
C LEU A 30 -13.89 -29.91 20.77
N GLN A 31 -12.88 -29.14 20.39
CA GLN A 31 -11.51 -29.65 20.24
C GLN A 31 -10.82 -29.70 21.62
N PRO A 32 -10.21 -30.83 22.02
CA PRO A 32 -9.39 -30.90 23.24
C PRO A 32 -8.25 -29.88 23.21
N LEU A 33 -7.99 -29.22 24.33
CA LEU A 33 -6.88 -28.28 24.45
C LEU A 33 -5.51 -28.93 24.13
N GLY A 34 -5.28 -30.14 24.64
CA GLY A 34 -4.04 -30.86 24.37
C GLY A 34 -3.86 -31.30 22.91
N ASP A 35 -4.97 -31.46 22.15
CA ASP A 35 -4.90 -31.75 20.72
C ASP A 35 -4.49 -30.49 19.94
N HIS A 36 -5.15 -29.36 20.24
CA HIS A 36 -4.80 -28.06 19.67
C HIS A 36 -3.33 -27.71 19.92
N VAL A 37 -2.88 -27.69 21.16
CA VAL A 37 -1.49 -27.39 21.53
C VAL A 37 -0.51 -28.39 20.88
N GLY A 38 -0.87 -29.66 20.82
CA GLY A 38 -0.06 -30.71 20.18
C GLY A 38 0.13 -30.50 18.68
N ASN A 39 -0.91 -30.05 17.97
CA ASN A 39 -0.85 -29.73 16.55
C ASN A 39 -0.01 -28.45 16.31
N VAL A 40 -0.20 -27.39 17.10
CA VAL A 40 0.62 -26.17 17.02
C VAL A 40 2.09 -26.50 17.26
N LYS A 41 2.40 -27.27 18.30
CA LYS A 41 3.76 -27.70 18.61
C LYS A 41 4.39 -28.54 17.49
N ARG A 42 3.59 -29.35 16.79
CA ARG A 42 4.07 -30.11 15.63
C ARG A 42 4.43 -29.18 14.47
N LEU A 43 3.62 -28.18 14.19
CA LEU A 43 3.92 -27.15 13.18
C LEU A 43 5.20 -26.39 13.53
N VAL A 44 5.33 -25.89 14.77
CA VAL A 44 6.54 -25.20 15.26
C VAL A 44 7.80 -26.06 15.10
N LYS A 45 7.74 -27.35 15.46
CA LYS A 45 8.89 -28.26 15.34
C LYS A 45 9.40 -28.43 13.90
N HIS A 46 8.53 -28.29 12.93
CA HIS A 46 8.86 -28.41 11.51
C HIS A 46 9.08 -27.06 10.83
N TRP A 47 8.91 -25.94 11.54
CA TRP A 47 9.18 -24.62 11.00
C TRP A 47 10.65 -24.47 10.58
N ASN A 48 10.92 -23.80 9.47
CA ASN A 48 12.26 -23.72 8.89
C ASN A 48 13.00 -22.42 9.24
N ASP A 49 12.29 -21.32 9.27
CA ASP A 49 12.85 -19.98 9.41
C ASP A 49 12.77 -19.48 10.86
N PHE A 50 13.83 -19.78 11.63
CA PHE A 50 14.01 -19.25 12.99
C PHE A 50 15.07 -18.14 13.01
N PRO A 51 14.94 -17.15 13.93
CA PRO A 51 16.03 -16.22 14.22
C PRO A 51 17.35 -16.96 14.48
N GLN A 52 18.46 -16.43 13.98
CA GLN A 52 19.79 -17.03 14.13
C GLN A 52 20.37 -16.70 15.51
N VAL A 53 19.60 -16.98 16.56
CA VAL A 53 20.00 -16.83 17.97
C VAL A 53 19.81 -18.14 18.73
N GLU A 54 20.68 -18.39 19.68
CA GLU A 54 20.71 -19.66 20.42
C GLU A 54 19.36 -19.95 21.12
N GLY A 55 18.89 -21.19 21.05
CA GLY A 55 17.69 -21.68 21.73
C GLY A 55 16.35 -21.15 21.21
N SER A 56 16.30 -20.49 20.03
CA SER A 56 15.08 -19.87 19.47
C SER A 56 13.93 -20.88 19.33
N GLN A 57 14.16 -22.01 18.67
CA GLN A 57 13.12 -23.05 18.51
C GLN A 57 12.60 -23.58 19.85
N GLU A 58 13.48 -23.78 20.82
CA GLU A 58 13.11 -24.30 22.14
C GLU A 58 12.22 -23.30 22.90
N ARG A 59 12.52 -22.01 22.83
CA ARG A 59 11.69 -20.96 23.45
C ARG A 59 10.28 -20.92 22.86
N VAL A 60 10.14 -21.01 21.53
CA VAL A 60 8.83 -21.05 20.85
C VAL A 60 8.07 -22.33 21.24
N ILE A 61 8.74 -23.49 21.31
CA ILE A 61 8.12 -24.75 21.76
C ILE A 61 7.61 -24.64 23.19
N LYS A 62 8.39 -24.07 24.11
CA LYS A 62 7.96 -23.83 25.50
C LYS A 62 6.76 -22.87 25.53
N ALA A 63 6.80 -21.79 24.74
CA ALA A 63 5.70 -20.85 24.65
C ALA A 63 4.42 -21.50 24.11
N THR A 64 4.55 -22.44 23.16
CA THR A 64 3.42 -23.22 22.64
C THR A 64 2.75 -24.05 23.73
N ASP A 65 3.49 -24.64 24.64
CA ASP A 65 2.92 -25.39 25.77
C ASP A 65 2.15 -24.47 26.73
N LEU A 66 2.43 -23.18 26.78
CA LEU A 66 1.90 -22.21 27.73
C LEU A 66 0.75 -21.35 27.21
N HIS A 67 0.72 -21.05 25.90
CA HIS A 67 -0.07 -19.94 25.36
C HIS A 67 -1.57 -19.99 25.67
N ASP A 68 -2.10 -21.20 25.74
CA ASP A 68 -3.53 -21.47 25.93
C ASP A 68 -3.90 -22.13 27.28
N MET A 69 -2.96 -22.31 28.18
CA MET A 69 -3.20 -23.01 29.47
C MET A 69 -4.32 -22.40 30.31
N GLY A 70 -4.60 -21.12 30.13
CA GLY A 70 -5.66 -20.42 30.85
C GLY A 70 -7.07 -20.62 30.26
N LYS A 71 -7.26 -21.22 29.08
CA LYS A 71 -8.58 -21.41 28.45
C LYS A 71 -9.59 -22.15 29.31
N PRO A 72 -9.24 -23.23 30.04
CA PRO A 72 -10.20 -23.96 30.90
C PRO A 72 -10.91 -23.10 31.94
N GLN A 73 -10.32 -21.98 32.33
CA GLN A 73 -10.84 -21.09 33.38
C GLN A 73 -11.66 -19.91 32.82
N ARG A 74 -11.66 -19.69 31.51
CA ARG A 74 -12.14 -18.45 30.89
C ARG A 74 -13.18 -18.62 29.77
N PHE A 75 -13.73 -19.82 29.61
CA PHE A 75 -14.69 -20.12 28.55
C PHE A 75 -16.03 -19.40 28.72
N SER A 76 -16.53 -18.78 27.66
CA SER A 76 -17.89 -18.23 27.55
C SER A 76 -18.38 -18.21 26.11
N ILE A 77 -19.70 -18.32 25.92
CA ILE A 77 -20.37 -18.20 24.63
C ILE A 77 -21.18 -16.90 24.59
N GLN A 78 -21.06 -16.17 23.51
CA GLN A 78 -21.88 -15.00 23.19
C GLN A 78 -22.57 -15.22 21.85
N VAL A 79 -23.67 -14.54 21.63
CA VAL A 79 -24.42 -14.56 20.38
C VAL A 79 -24.44 -13.14 19.84
N GLN A 80 -24.14 -13.00 18.56
CA GLN A 80 -24.25 -11.73 17.84
C GLN A 80 -25.22 -11.91 16.68
N THR A 81 -26.05 -10.90 16.46
CA THR A 81 -26.89 -10.83 15.27
C THR A 81 -26.00 -10.29 14.12
N THR A 82 -26.02 -10.94 12.97
CA THR A 82 -25.31 -10.43 11.80
C THR A 82 -25.88 -9.08 11.35
N PRO A 83 -25.09 -8.19 10.73
CA PRO A 83 -25.57 -6.88 10.25
C PRO A 83 -26.78 -6.97 9.31
N ALA A 84 -26.94 -8.11 8.59
CA ALA A 84 -28.09 -8.36 7.71
C ALA A 84 -29.36 -8.80 8.47
N GLY A 85 -29.32 -8.96 9.79
CA GLY A 85 -30.48 -9.34 10.63
C GLY A 85 -31.04 -10.74 10.38
N LYS A 86 -30.40 -11.54 9.54
CA LYS A 86 -30.97 -12.84 9.08
C LYS A 86 -30.48 -14.07 9.85
N PHE A 87 -29.30 -13.98 10.50
CA PHE A 87 -28.67 -15.10 11.19
C PHE A 87 -28.07 -14.67 12.51
N LYS A 88 -28.01 -15.60 13.47
CA LYS A 88 -27.33 -15.40 14.75
C LYS A 88 -26.00 -16.17 14.73
N ASP A 89 -24.90 -15.45 14.91
CA ASP A 89 -23.57 -16.03 15.01
C ASP A 89 -23.24 -16.33 16.48
N TYR A 90 -22.81 -17.55 16.74
CA TYR A 90 -22.30 -17.95 18.04
C TYR A 90 -20.79 -17.67 18.10
N ILE A 91 -20.40 -16.82 19.03
CA ILE A 91 -19.00 -16.50 19.28
C ILE A 91 -18.62 -17.07 20.65
N TYR A 92 -17.60 -17.90 20.66
CA TYR A 92 -16.99 -18.32 21.92
C TYR A 92 -15.78 -17.45 22.21
N SER A 93 -15.50 -17.22 23.49
CA SER A 93 -14.33 -16.47 23.93
C SER A 93 -13.71 -17.07 25.18
N PHE A 94 -12.39 -16.84 25.31
CA PHE A 94 -11.61 -17.19 26.48
C PHE A 94 -10.90 -15.94 27.01
N ARG A 95 -11.64 -14.87 27.29
CA ARG A 95 -11.09 -13.56 27.63
C ARG A 95 -10.03 -13.62 28.73
N GLY A 96 -8.82 -13.10 28.43
CA GLY A 96 -7.71 -12.99 29.38
C GLY A 96 -7.04 -14.32 29.74
N HIS A 97 -7.31 -15.42 29.00
CA HIS A 97 -6.68 -16.72 29.24
C HIS A 97 -5.15 -16.67 29.15
N ARG A 98 -4.61 -15.91 28.22
CA ARG A 98 -3.16 -15.77 27.98
C ARG A 98 -2.40 -15.19 29.18
N PHE A 99 -3.04 -14.34 29.99
CA PHE A 99 -2.40 -13.76 31.18
C PHE A 99 -2.25 -14.76 32.34
N LEU A 100 -2.85 -15.93 32.23
CA LEU A 100 -2.69 -17.03 33.19
C LEU A 100 -1.48 -17.92 32.85
N ALA A 101 -0.77 -17.68 31.76
CA ALA A 101 0.46 -18.39 31.44
C ALA A 101 1.57 -17.99 32.43
N GLU A 102 2.14 -18.99 33.14
CA GLU A 102 3.24 -18.83 34.09
C GLU A 102 4.36 -19.80 33.76
N SER A 103 5.62 -19.32 33.78
CA SER A 103 6.80 -20.10 33.55
C SER A 103 8.02 -19.45 34.21
N PRO A 104 9.01 -20.24 34.69
CA PRO A 104 10.30 -19.69 35.11
C PRO A 104 11.11 -19.11 33.93
N ASP A 105 10.85 -19.57 32.69
CA ASP A 105 11.41 -19.00 31.47
C ASP A 105 10.58 -17.77 31.06
N LEU A 106 11.12 -16.60 31.41
CA LEU A 106 10.44 -15.32 31.19
C LEU A 106 10.22 -15.03 29.70
N TRP A 107 11.14 -15.44 28.81
CA TRP A 107 10.98 -15.23 27.37
C TRP A 107 9.82 -16.07 26.82
N ALA A 108 9.78 -17.36 27.12
CA ALA A 108 8.67 -18.23 26.72
C ALA A 108 7.32 -17.78 27.31
N GLN A 109 7.30 -17.30 28.58
CA GLN A 109 6.11 -16.72 29.18
C GLN A 109 5.66 -15.45 28.46
N THR A 110 6.58 -14.57 28.06
CA THR A 110 6.30 -13.33 27.36
C THR A 110 5.73 -13.61 25.97
N LEU A 111 6.32 -14.56 25.23
CA LEU A 111 5.78 -15.05 23.95
C LEU A 111 4.34 -15.57 24.09
N ALA A 112 4.12 -16.46 25.09
CA ALA A 112 2.80 -17.04 25.35
C ALA A 112 1.74 -16.00 25.70
N ARG A 113 2.12 -14.95 26.44
CA ARG A 113 1.20 -13.84 26.76
C ARG A 113 0.97 -12.88 25.60
N GLY A 114 1.94 -12.76 24.69
CA GLY A 114 1.93 -11.86 23.53
C GLY A 114 1.21 -12.40 22.29
N HIS A 115 0.87 -13.70 22.21
CA HIS A 115 0.45 -14.38 20.98
C HIS A 115 -0.82 -13.81 20.27
N HIS A 116 -1.50 -12.81 20.83
CA HIS A 116 -2.59 -12.07 20.19
C HIS A 116 -2.24 -10.60 19.90
N ASP A 117 -1.09 -10.12 20.34
CA ASP A 117 -0.70 -8.70 20.29
C ASP A 117 0.56 -8.53 19.43
N PHE A 118 0.38 -8.21 18.16
CA PHE A 118 1.46 -8.01 17.20
C PHE A 118 1.61 -6.53 16.77
N SER A 119 1.48 -5.63 17.75
CA SER A 119 1.70 -4.19 17.55
C SER A 119 3.13 -3.79 17.93
N VAL A 120 3.65 -2.72 17.32
CA VAL A 120 4.97 -2.20 17.72
C VAL A 120 5.02 -1.85 19.21
N LYS A 121 3.94 -1.30 19.75
CA LYS A 121 3.85 -0.94 21.18
C LYS A 121 4.04 -2.16 22.09
N ASP A 122 3.38 -3.26 21.75
CA ASP A 122 3.45 -4.49 22.54
C ASP A 122 4.80 -5.18 22.37
N ILE A 123 5.28 -5.30 21.13
CA ILE A 123 6.58 -5.92 20.82
C ILE A 123 7.73 -5.13 21.45
N SER A 124 7.77 -3.81 21.30
CA SER A 124 8.85 -3.00 21.87
C SER A 124 8.82 -3.01 23.39
N ARG A 125 7.63 -2.97 24.02
CA ARG A 125 7.48 -3.11 25.49
C ARG A 125 8.02 -4.44 25.97
N ASP A 126 7.64 -5.53 25.30
CA ASP A 126 7.98 -6.89 25.75
C ASP A 126 9.47 -7.20 25.47
N ALA A 127 10.01 -6.78 24.33
CA ALA A 127 11.43 -6.86 24.05
C ALA A 127 12.28 -6.04 25.03
N TYR A 128 11.85 -4.80 25.35
CA TYR A 128 12.51 -3.97 26.36
C TYR A 128 12.51 -4.61 27.75
N LYS A 129 11.36 -5.18 28.14
CA LYS A 129 11.26 -5.93 29.40
C LYS A 129 12.26 -7.08 29.46
N LEU A 130 12.35 -7.88 28.41
CA LEU A 130 13.30 -8.99 28.31
C LEU A 130 14.75 -8.51 28.41
N LYS A 131 15.11 -7.43 27.71
CA LYS A 131 16.46 -6.82 27.81
C LYS A 131 16.81 -6.38 29.24
N LYS A 132 15.83 -5.86 30.00
CA LYS A 132 16.04 -5.34 31.34
C LYS A 132 16.13 -6.45 32.43
N GLU A 133 15.38 -7.53 32.26
CA GLU A 133 15.26 -8.60 33.26
C GLU A 133 16.42 -9.61 33.22
N SER A 134 17.10 -9.75 32.06
CA SER A 134 18.19 -10.72 31.90
C SER A 134 19.29 -10.23 30.96
N PRO A 135 20.55 -10.21 31.40
CA PRO A 135 21.71 -9.95 30.55
C PRO A 135 21.83 -10.93 29.36
N GLU A 136 21.43 -12.18 29.53
CA GLU A 136 21.39 -13.20 28.49
C GLU A 136 20.42 -12.75 27.37
N TYR A 137 19.20 -12.36 27.72
CA TYR A 137 18.20 -11.89 26.76
C TYR A 137 18.60 -10.57 26.09
N ALA A 138 19.27 -9.68 26.83
CA ALA A 138 19.84 -8.47 26.26
C ALA A 138 20.91 -8.80 25.20
N ASN A 139 21.73 -9.82 25.43
CA ASN A 139 22.72 -10.30 24.46
C ASN A 139 22.06 -10.91 23.22
N LEU A 140 21.03 -11.76 23.37
CA LEU A 140 20.28 -12.30 22.25
C LEU A 140 19.67 -11.19 21.37
N LEU A 141 19.03 -10.18 21.98
CA LEU A 141 18.43 -9.06 21.28
C LEU A 141 19.46 -8.05 20.72
N SER A 142 20.72 -8.12 21.13
CA SER A 142 21.82 -7.37 20.50
C SER A 142 22.36 -8.08 19.25
N GLN A 143 22.27 -9.41 19.20
CA GLN A 143 22.63 -10.20 18.02
C GLN A 143 21.55 -10.09 16.92
N ASP A 144 20.28 -10.20 17.31
CA ASP A 144 19.13 -10.03 16.43
C ASP A 144 18.03 -9.26 17.17
N SER A 145 17.88 -7.98 16.85
CA SER A 145 16.91 -7.10 17.49
C SER A 145 15.44 -7.50 17.22
N LEU A 146 15.19 -8.26 16.16
CA LEU A 146 13.88 -8.75 15.79
C LEU A 146 13.60 -10.18 16.28
N ALA A 147 14.53 -10.83 16.98
CA ALA A 147 14.40 -12.23 17.41
C ALA A 147 13.08 -12.49 18.16
N TYR A 148 12.74 -11.64 19.15
CA TYR A 148 11.48 -11.78 19.88
C TYR A 148 10.24 -11.64 18.97
N ALA A 149 10.22 -10.65 18.09
CA ALA A 149 9.12 -10.44 17.16
C ALA A 149 8.96 -11.60 16.17
N HIS A 150 10.08 -12.13 15.70
CA HIS A 150 10.09 -13.27 14.77
C HIS A 150 9.62 -14.56 15.45
N GLU A 151 10.09 -14.85 16.67
CA GLU A 151 9.63 -16.00 17.45
C GLU A 151 8.12 -15.89 17.78
N LEU A 152 7.64 -14.68 18.15
CA LEU A 152 6.22 -14.43 18.38
C LEU A 152 5.39 -14.65 17.11
N TYR A 153 5.91 -14.23 15.96
CA TYR A 153 5.28 -14.44 14.67
C TYR A 153 5.15 -15.94 14.34
N ILE A 154 6.19 -16.73 14.56
CA ILE A 154 6.16 -18.19 14.34
C ILE A 154 5.07 -18.84 15.19
N LEU A 155 5.01 -18.50 16.48
CA LEU A 155 3.96 -18.99 17.39
C LEU A 155 2.58 -18.63 16.90
N GLU A 156 2.37 -17.35 16.55
CA GLU A 156 1.07 -16.84 16.08
C GLU A 156 0.66 -17.50 14.75
N MET A 157 1.58 -17.66 13.80
CA MET A 157 1.27 -18.28 12.52
C MET A 157 0.93 -19.77 12.68
N CYS A 158 1.66 -20.51 13.49
CA CYS A 158 1.37 -21.93 13.75
C CYS A 158 0.01 -22.10 14.46
N ASP A 159 -0.34 -21.22 15.41
CA ASP A 159 -1.66 -21.21 16.04
C ASP A 159 -2.77 -20.90 15.02
N GLN A 160 -2.55 -19.94 14.13
CA GLN A 160 -3.54 -19.56 13.12
C GLN A 160 -3.70 -20.62 12.01
N ILE A 161 -2.62 -21.25 11.56
CA ILE A 161 -2.67 -22.38 10.61
C ILE A 161 -3.47 -23.52 11.21
N GLU A 162 -3.18 -23.89 12.46
CA GLU A 162 -3.93 -24.93 13.16
C GLU A 162 -5.42 -24.55 13.31
N ALA A 163 -5.70 -23.28 13.67
CA ALA A 163 -7.04 -22.76 13.78
C ALA A 163 -7.84 -22.86 12.48
N GLU A 164 -7.24 -22.48 11.37
CA GLU A 164 -7.84 -22.55 10.04
C GLU A 164 -8.14 -24.00 9.64
N LEU A 165 -7.18 -24.88 9.82
CA LEU A 165 -7.38 -26.30 9.55
C LEU A 165 -8.43 -26.93 10.46
N ALA A 166 -8.46 -26.60 11.76
CA ALA A 166 -9.49 -27.07 12.68
C ALA A 166 -10.89 -26.58 12.26
N CYS A 167 -11.02 -25.34 11.81
CA CYS A 167 -12.28 -24.82 11.27
C CYS A 167 -12.78 -25.65 10.08
N ARG A 168 -11.89 -26.01 9.16
CA ARG A 168 -12.22 -26.80 7.96
C ARG A 168 -12.50 -28.28 8.27
N VAL A 169 -11.78 -28.84 9.23
CA VAL A 169 -11.83 -30.29 9.54
C VAL A 169 -12.91 -30.62 10.53
N ILE A 170 -13.11 -29.81 11.56
CA ILE A 170 -14.06 -30.01 12.66
C ILE A 170 -15.32 -29.17 12.50
N GLY A 171 -15.15 -27.92 12.05
CA GLY A 171 -16.20 -26.92 11.89
C GLY A 171 -16.94 -26.98 10.56
N ASP A 172 -17.01 -25.83 9.90
CA ASP A 172 -17.62 -25.62 8.59
C ASP A 172 -16.56 -25.04 7.63
N GLU A 173 -16.39 -25.68 6.49
CA GLU A 173 -15.39 -25.32 5.49
C GLU A 173 -15.60 -23.91 4.91
N ASN A 174 -16.85 -23.45 4.82
CA ASN A 174 -17.17 -22.14 4.24
C ASN A 174 -16.92 -20.95 5.20
N GLN A 175 -16.71 -21.21 6.50
CA GLN A 175 -16.48 -20.14 7.50
C GLN A 175 -15.00 -19.90 7.82
N ALA A 176 -14.13 -20.79 7.36
CA ALA A 176 -12.72 -20.79 7.77
C ALA A 176 -11.96 -19.53 7.35
N GLU A 177 -12.18 -19.01 6.15
CA GLU A 177 -11.41 -17.88 5.60
C GLU A 177 -11.73 -16.52 6.23
N SER A 178 -12.91 -16.37 6.85
CA SER A 178 -13.34 -15.05 7.37
C SER A 178 -12.75 -14.67 8.73
N ARG A 179 -12.13 -15.61 9.46
CA ARG A 179 -11.77 -15.45 10.88
C ARG A 179 -10.31 -15.23 11.16
N THR A 180 -9.41 -15.60 10.25
CA THR A 180 -7.97 -15.63 10.53
C THR A 180 -7.21 -14.54 9.81
N PHE A 181 -6.33 -13.86 10.54
CA PHE A 181 -5.29 -13.03 9.98
C PHE A 181 -4.10 -13.94 9.67
N MET A 182 -4.00 -14.41 8.45
CA MET A 182 -2.89 -15.27 8.03
C MET A 182 -2.21 -14.72 6.78
N ASP A 183 -0.90 -14.89 6.76
CA ASP A 183 -0.10 -14.65 5.56
C ASP A 183 0.08 -15.91 4.69
N TYR A 184 -0.69 -16.95 5.00
CA TYR A 184 -0.69 -18.22 4.29
C TYR A 184 -2.02 -18.42 3.58
N THR A 185 -1.98 -19.05 2.43
CA THR A 185 -3.15 -19.58 1.75
C THR A 185 -3.21 -21.08 2.00
N ILE A 186 -4.35 -21.55 2.50
CA ILE A 186 -4.64 -22.99 2.64
C ILE A 186 -5.75 -23.34 1.68
N SER A 187 -5.51 -24.29 0.79
CA SER A 187 -6.49 -24.83 -0.14
C SER A 187 -6.69 -26.33 0.08
N LYS A 188 -7.89 -26.84 -0.19
CA LYS A 188 -8.20 -28.26 -0.09
C LYS A 188 -7.89 -28.95 -1.43
N LEU A 189 -7.09 -29.98 -1.39
CA LEU A 189 -6.80 -30.81 -2.56
C LEU A 189 -7.80 -31.97 -2.68
N ASP A 190 -8.03 -32.67 -1.55
CA ASP A 190 -8.97 -33.79 -1.44
C ASP A 190 -9.57 -33.87 -0.02
N ALA A 191 -10.28 -34.92 0.30
CA ALA A 191 -10.95 -35.08 1.59
C ALA A 191 -9.99 -35.07 2.80
N GLN A 192 -8.71 -35.37 2.61
CA GLN A 192 -7.73 -35.52 3.67
C GLN A 192 -6.46 -34.71 3.46
N THR A 193 -6.30 -34.07 2.30
CA THR A 193 -5.09 -33.34 1.93
C THR A 193 -5.36 -31.88 1.76
N TYR A 194 -4.57 -31.05 2.44
CA TYR A 194 -4.56 -29.60 2.34
C TYR A 194 -3.21 -29.12 1.83
N LEU A 195 -3.24 -28.10 0.98
CA LEU A 195 -2.05 -27.44 0.45
C LEU A 195 -1.87 -26.10 1.18
N ILE A 196 -0.64 -25.74 1.51
CA ILE A 196 -0.30 -24.43 2.09
C ILE A 196 0.75 -23.71 1.27
N ASP A 197 0.60 -22.40 1.09
CA ASP A 197 1.51 -21.51 0.38
C ASP A 197 1.65 -20.19 1.17
N PRO A 198 2.88 -19.71 1.46
CA PRO A 198 4.19 -20.34 1.26
C PRO A 198 4.44 -21.53 2.18
N TRP A 199 5.44 -22.35 1.84
CA TRP A 199 5.86 -23.49 2.64
C TRP A 199 7.11 -23.16 3.46
N ASP A 200 6.94 -22.87 4.74
CA ASP A 200 8.03 -22.51 5.67
C ASP A 200 8.36 -23.66 6.64
N PHE A 201 8.22 -24.90 6.18
CA PHE A 201 8.46 -26.09 6.98
C PHE A 201 9.57 -26.96 6.37
N GLN A 202 10.39 -27.60 7.22
CA GLN A 202 11.47 -28.50 6.80
C GLN A 202 10.95 -29.82 6.20
N ALA A 203 9.81 -30.32 6.68
CA ALA A 203 9.22 -31.56 6.21
C ALA A 203 8.58 -31.39 4.83
N GLN A 204 8.62 -32.43 3.97
CA GLN A 204 7.89 -32.42 2.69
C GLN A 204 6.37 -32.46 2.88
N GLU A 205 5.91 -33.07 3.95
CA GLU A 205 4.50 -33.08 4.37
C GLU A 205 4.40 -33.20 5.89
N ILE A 206 3.32 -32.71 6.46
CA ILE A 206 3.05 -32.80 7.89
C ILE A 206 1.71 -33.50 8.09
N GLN A 207 1.74 -34.58 8.89
CA GLN A 207 0.56 -35.30 9.31
C GLN A 207 -0.01 -34.66 10.58
N LEU A 208 -1.26 -34.17 10.52
CA LEU A 208 -1.96 -33.61 11.66
C LEU A 208 -3.18 -34.49 12.00
N THR A 209 -3.49 -34.60 13.28
CA THR A 209 -4.67 -35.32 13.76
C THR A 209 -5.52 -34.36 14.55
N PHE A 210 -6.76 -34.20 14.16
CA PHE A 210 -7.75 -33.36 14.83
C PHE A 210 -8.71 -34.25 15.59
N LYS A 211 -8.72 -34.09 16.90
CA LYS A 211 -9.63 -34.80 17.80
C LYS A 211 -10.73 -33.84 18.23
N TYR A 212 -11.94 -34.36 18.40
CA TYR A 212 -13.04 -33.55 18.89
C TYR A 212 -14.11 -34.39 19.61
N TRP A 213 -14.84 -33.74 20.48
CA TRP A 213 -16.06 -34.28 21.10
C TRP A 213 -17.27 -33.65 20.45
N SER A 214 -18.35 -34.44 20.27
CA SER A 214 -19.63 -33.95 19.74
C SER A 214 -20.71 -33.96 20.82
N LYS A 215 -21.34 -32.82 21.08
CA LYS A 215 -22.57 -32.68 21.85
C LYS A 215 -23.73 -32.49 20.88
N HIS A 216 -24.54 -33.52 20.70
CA HIS A 216 -25.84 -33.40 20.01
C HIS A 216 -26.82 -32.79 20.97
N LEU A 217 -27.50 -31.69 20.55
CA LEU A 217 -28.52 -31.06 21.36
C LEU A 217 -29.83 -31.89 21.29
N PHE A 218 -30.44 -32.09 22.46
CA PHE A 218 -31.75 -32.73 22.55
C PHE A 218 -32.87 -31.82 22.05
N GLU A 219 -34.00 -32.37 21.61
CA GLU A 219 -35.11 -31.59 21.08
C GLU A 219 -35.66 -30.54 22.08
N GLU A 220 -35.62 -30.83 23.38
CA GLU A 220 -36.00 -29.89 24.41
C GLU A 220 -35.02 -28.72 24.52
N GLU A 221 -33.69 -29.00 24.44
CA GLU A 221 -32.65 -27.98 24.44
C GLU A 221 -32.77 -27.08 23.19
N LYS A 222 -33.03 -27.67 22.02
CA LYS A 222 -33.27 -26.93 20.77
C LYS A 222 -34.51 -26.02 20.87
N LYS A 223 -35.63 -26.55 21.38
CA LYS A 223 -36.87 -25.76 21.59
C LYS A 223 -36.63 -24.58 22.52
N GLN A 224 -35.88 -24.79 23.63
CA GLN A 224 -35.56 -23.75 24.57
C GLN A 224 -34.71 -22.64 23.90
N LEU A 225 -33.67 -23.00 23.14
CA LEU A 225 -32.83 -22.07 22.43
C LEU A 225 -33.61 -21.34 21.33
N GLN A 226 -34.46 -22.04 20.57
CA GLN A 226 -35.30 -21.46 19.53
C GLN A 226 -36.27 -20.40 20.11
N SER A 227 -36.90 -20.69 21.24
CA SER A 227 -37.77 -19.73 21.92
C SER A 227 -37.03 -18.43 22.34
N LEU A 228 -35.77 -18.53 22.74
CA LEU A 228 -34.94 -17.36 23.07
C LEU A 228 -34.52 -16.61 21.81
N CYS A 229 -34.24 -17.34 20.74
CA CYS A 229 -33.93 -16.78 19.44
C CYS A 229 -35.11 -15.97 18.87
N ASP A 230 -36.31 -16.53 18.89
CA ASP A 230 -37.55 -15.90 18.41
C ASP A 230 -37.89 -14.59 19.18
N ARG A 231 -37.49 -14.53 20.45
CA ARG A 231 -37.63 -13.34 21.28
C ARG A 231 -36.47 -12.33 21.16
N ASN A 232 -35.46 -12.60 20.34
CA ASN A 232 -34.26 -11.79 20.24
C ASN A 232 -33.49 -11.57 21.57
N GLU A 233 -33.53 -12.57 22.47
CA GLU A 233 -32.85 -12.54 23.76
C GLU A 233 -31.41 -13.08 23.65
N ASP A 234 -30.57 -12.45 22.82
CA ASP A 234 -29.22 -12.95 22.43
C ASP A 234 -28.30 -13.24 23.64
N ARG A 235 -28.32 -12.37 24.64
CA ARG A 235 -27.55 -12.58 25.89
C ARG A 235 -27.96 -13.84 26.65
N LYS A 236 -29.28 -14.11 26.74
CA LYS A 236 -29.79 -15.30 27.37
C LYS A 236 -29.56 -16.54 26.51
N LEU A 237 -29.66 -16.39 25.19
CA LEU A 237 -29.38 -17.45 24.23
C LEU A 237 -27.95 -17.98 24.41
N GLY A 238 -26.95 -17.09 24.40
CA GLY A 238 -25.55 -17.44 24.61
C GLY A 238 -25.30 -18.09 25.98
N SER A 239 -25.80 -17.50 27.06
CA SER A 239 -25.63 -18.05 28.42
C SER A 239 -26.35 -19.38 28.64
N THR A 240 -27.48 -19.61 27.94
CA THR A 240 -28.18 -20.89 28.00
C THR A 240 -27.41 -21.98 27.30
N LEU A 241 -26.88 -21.70 26.11
CA LEU A 241 -26.01 -22.63 25.37
C LEU A 241 -24.73 -22.96 26.16
N ASP A 242 -24.09 -21.94 26.74
CA ASP A 242 -22.92 -22.09 27.62
C ASP A 242 -23.23 -23.04 28.77
N ARG A 243 -24.39 -22.86 29.44
CA ARG A 243 -24.86 -23.73 30.52
C ARG A 243 -25.10 -25.17 30.04
N ILE A 244 -25.75 -25.37 28.91
CA ILE A 244 -26.02 -26.70 28.33
C ILE A 244 -24.69 -27.45 28.11
N ILE A 245 -23.71 -26.78 27.51
CA ILE A 245 -22.38 -27.38 27.27
C ILE A 245 -21.67 -27.71 28.57
N LYS A 246 -21.66 -26.79 29.54
CA LYS A 246 -21.05 -26.99 30.85
C LYS A 246 -21.72 -28.14 31.63
N THR A 247 -23.07 -28.20 31.64
CA THR A 247 -23.81 -29.28 32.27
C THR A 247 -23.50 -30.63 31.63
N TRP A 248 -23.52 -30.67 30.30
CA TRP A 248 -23.13 -31.89 29.57
C TRP A 248 -21.70 -32.34 29.90
N TRP A 249 -20.73 -31.41 29.93
CA TRP A 249 -19.35 -31.71 30.25
C TRP A 249 -19.17 -32.26 31.65
N GLN A 250 -19.82 -31.68 32.65
CA GLN A 250 -19.75 -32.13 34.04
C GLN A 250 -20.42 -33.49 34.25
N ALA A 251 -21.46 -33.82 33.50
CA ALA A 251 -22.19 -35.09 33.58
C ALA A 251 -21.39 -36.28 33.01
N GLN A 252 -20.27 -36.04 32.28
CA GLN A 252 -19.46 -37.14 31.74
C GLN A 252 -18.64 -37.78 32.83
N THR A 253 -18.98 -38.99 33.23
CA THR A 253 -18.23 -39.77 34.26
C THR A 253 -16.92 -40.35 33.77
N ILE A 254 -16.82 -40.58 32.46
CA ILE A 254 -15.60 -41.03 31.74
C ILE A 254 -15.35 -40.00 30.61
N ASN A 255 -14.08 -39.89 30.15
CA ASN A 255 -13.79 -39.03 29.00
C ASN A 255 -14.75 -39.34 27.83
N PRO A 256 -15.49 -38.35 27.31
CA PRO A 256 -16.33 -38.58 26.15
C PRO A 256 -15.54 -39.18 25.03
N LYS A 257 -16.15 -40.09 24.24
CA LYS A 257 -15.49 -40.69 23.09
C LYS A 257 -15.08 -39.58 22.12
N THR A 258 -13.78 -39.50 21.85
CA THR A 258 -13.25 -38.58 20.86
C THR A 258 -13.40 -39.16 19.47
N GLU A 259 -13.86 -38.31 18.55
CA GLU A 259 -13.78 -38.54 17.11
C GLU A 259 -12.45 -38.03 16.62
N ASN A 260 -11.87 -38.66 15.58
CA ASN A 260 -10.56 -38.31 15.03
C ASN A 260 -10.66 -38.12 13.52
N ARG A 261 -10.03 -37.06 13.03
CA ARG A 261 -9.77 -36.87 11.59
C ARG A 261 -8.29 -36.62 11.37
N ARG A 262 -7.69 -37.42 10.49
CA ARG A 262 -6.30 -37.25 10.07
C ARG A 262 -6.28 -36.49 8.76
N ILE A 263 -5.37 -35.54 8.65
CA ILE A 263 -5.10 -34.80 7.43
C ILE A 263 -3.61 -34.76 7.15
N THR A 264 -3.29 -34.56 5.89
CA THR A 264 -1.94 -34.30 5.40
C THR A 264 -1.87 -32.85 4.94
N LEU A 265 -0.96 -32.07 5.52
CA LEU A 265 -0.60 -30.72 5.05
C LEU A 265 0.63 -30.85 4.15
N LYS A 266 0.51 -30.42 2.92
CA LYS A 266 1.58 -30.47 1.91
C LYS A 266 1.95 -29.07 1.44
N PRO A 267 3.20 -28.89 0.97
CA PRO A 267 3.52 -27.72 0.20
C PRO A 267 2.59 -27.71 -1.01
N PHE A 268 2.08 -26.55 -1.31
CA PHE A 268 1.68 -26.32 -2.68
C PHE A 268 2.92 -26.69 -3.52
N SER A 269 2.79 -27.58 -4.51
CA SER A 269 3.96 -28.01 -5.29
C SER A 269 4.49 -26.83 -6.09
N GLN A 270 5.23 -25.98 -5.42
CA GLN A 270 6.20 -25.13 -6.06
C GLN A 270 7.32 -26.08 -6.56
N LYS A 271 7.19 -26.62 -7.70
CA LYS A 271 8.31 -26.49 -8.59
C LYS A 271 8.38 -24.99 -8.84
N TYR A 272 9.19 -24.26 -8.08
CA TYR A 272 9.81 -23.06 -8.61
C TYR A 272 10.18 -23.47 -10.02
N LEU A 273 9.72 -22.70 -10.97
CA LEU A 273 10.05 -22.99 -12.35
C LEU A 273 11.55 -23.28 -12.31
N GLU A 274 11.99 -24.55 -12.45
CA GLU A 274 13.42 -24.87 -12.54
C GLU A 274 13.95 -23.83 -13.47
N PRO A 275 15.09 -23.13 -13.20
CA PRO A 275 15.34 -21.81 -13.73
C PRO A 275 14.98 -21.82 -15.18
N LEU A 276 13.76 -21.35 -15.47
CA LEU A 276 13.33 -21.15 -16.84
C LEU A 276 14.42 -20.27 -17.40
N ASP A 277 15.09 -20.76 -18.44
CA ASP A 277 15.95 -19.91 -19.23
C ASP A 277 15.31 -18.54 -19.31
N GLY A 278 16.05 -17.50 -18.93
CA GLY A 278 15.52 -16.15 -18.86
C GLY A 278 14.75 -15.76 -20.13
N GLN A 279 15.13 -16.32 -21.29
CA GLN A 279 14.40 -16.14 -22.55
C GLN A 279 12.98 -16.72 -22.52
N MET A 280 12.78 -17.88 -21.91
CA MET A 280 11.47 -18.56 -21.91
C MET A 280 10.42 -17.79 -21.12
N ILE A 281 10.76 -17.24 -19.96
CA ILE A 281 9.78 -16.50 -19.13
C ILE A 281 9.29 -15.23 -19.85
N TYR A 282 10.21 -14.48 -20.52
CA TYR A 282 9.83 -13.30 -21.29
C TYR A 282 8.93 -13.67 -22.48
N GLN A 283 9.26 -14.74 -23.19
CA GLN A 283 8.45 -15.20 -24.31
C GLN A 283 7.04 -15.63 -23.87
N GLN A 284 6.93 -16.36 -22.76
CA GLN A 284 5.63 -16.87 -22.27
C GLN A 284 4.76 -15.77 -21.65
N LEU A 285 5.33 -14.87 -20.83
CA LEU A 285 4.56 -13.79 -20.17
C LEU A 285 4.29 -12.62 -21.10
N ALA A 286 5.27 -12.21 -21.89
CA ALA A 286 5.20 -10.96 -22.65
C ALA A 286 5.19 -11.16 -24.18
N GLY A 287 5.65 -12.33 -24.69
CA GLY A 287 5.70 -12.63 -26.11
C GLY A 287 6.89 -11.98 -26.84
N PHE A 288 7.93 -11.61 -26.12
CA PHE A 288 9.15 -11.05 -26.71
C PHE A 288 10.42 -11.66 -26.10
N THR A 289 11.53 -11.51 -26.79
CA THR A 289 12.87 -11.90 -26.32
C THR A 289 13.41 -10.83 -25.37
N PRO A 290 14.00 -11.18 -24.21
CA PRO A 290 14.60 -10.20 -23.30
C PRO A 290 15.72 -9.42 -24.02
N ASN A 291 15.77 -8.13 -23.75
CA ASN A 291 16.89 -7.31 -24.17
C ASN A 291 18.12 -7.52 -23.27
N PRO A 292 19.30 -7.05 -23.63
CA PRO A 292 20.54 -7.25 -22.85
C PRO A 292 20.41 -6.80 -21.38
N MET A 293 19.73 -5.68 -21.11
CA MET A 293 19.49 -5.20 -19.76
C MET A 293 18.59 -6.17 -18.97
N GLN A 294 17.54 -6.68 -19.60
CA GLN A 294 16.62 -7.63 -18.97
C GLN A 294 17.31 -8.97 -18.69
N ALA A 295 18.18 -9.43 -19.59
CA ALA A 295 18.97 -10.65 -19.39
C ALA A 295 19.95 -10.51 -18.23
N ALA A 296 20.71 -9.41 -18.18
CA ALA A 296 21.64 -9.13 -17.08
C ALA A 296 20.92 -9.03 -15.72
N MET A 297 19.77 -8.37 -15.69
CA MET A 297 18.95 -8.26 -14.48
C MET A 297 18.32 -9.61 -14.06
N TYR A 298 17.95 -10.45 -15.03
CA TYR A 298 17.45 -11.78 -14.73
C TYR A 298 18.48 -12.60 -13.92
N GLU A 299 19.71 -12.66 -14.43
CA GLU A 299 20.81 -13.36 -13.75
C GLU A 299 21.09 -12.77 -12.36
N ALA A 300 21.13 -11.44 -12.25
CA ALA A 300 21.42 -10.78 -10.99
C ALA A 300 20.30 -10.96 -9.93
N VAL A 301 19.02 -11.00 -10.32
CA VAL A 301 17.90 -11.20 -9.39
C VAL A 301 17.73 -12.67 -8.99
N ILE A 302 18.05 -13.60 -9.90
CA ILE A 302 18.04 -15.04 -9.59
C ILE A 302 19.16 -15.40 -8.61
N ALA A 303 20.27 -14.66 -8.59
CA ALA A 303 21.28 -14.78 -7.54
C ALA A 303 20.68 -14.47 -6.15
N ASP A 304 21.30 -14.99 -5.09
CA ASP A 304 20.80 -14.77 -3.75
C ASP A 304 21.12 -13.34 -3.25
N HIS A 305 20.14 -12.73 -2.58
CA HIS A 305 20.26 -11.41 -1.93
C HIS A 305 20.74 -10.27 -2.83
N PRO A 306 20.03 -9.97 -3.95
CA PRO A 306 20.41 -8.88 -4.83
C PRO A 306 20.36 -7.52 -4.12
N ALA A 307 21.41 -6.69 -4.29
CA ALA A 307 21.47 -5.31 -3.83
C ALA A 307 21.98 -4.45 -4.99
N ILE A 308 21.07 -4.03 -5.90
CA ILE A 308 21.43 -3.56 -7.26
C ILE A 308 20.97 -2.13 -7.49
N LEU A 309 21.83 -1.34 -8.12
CA LEU A 309 21.49 -0.07 -8.77
C LEU A 309 21.45 -0.28 -10.28
N LEU A 310 20.26 -0.26 -10.87
CA LEU A 310 20.02 -0.37 -12.29
C LEU A 310 19.88 1.00 -12.95
N LYS A 311 20.76 1.33 -13.89
CA LYS A 311 20.60 2.46 -14.80
C LYS A 311 20.16 1.98 -16.17
N GLY A 312 18.98 2.39 -16.58
CA GLY A 312 18.43 2.04 -17.89
C GLY A 312 17.53 3.14 -18.43
N SER A 313 17.57 3.35 -19.74
CA SER A 313 16.80 4.40 -20.40
C SER A 313 15.29 4.26 -20.17
N THR A 314 14.57 5.37 -20.32
CA THR A 314 13.10 5.35 -20.23
C THR A 314 12.53 4.49 -21.36
N GLY A 315 11.63 3.55 -21.01
CA GLY A 315 11.04 2.63 -22.00
C GLY A 315 11.86 1.38 -22.32
N ALA A 316 13.03 1.19 -21.68
CA ALA A 316 13.85 -0.02 -21.86
C ALA A 316 13.28 -1.30 -21.24
N GLY A 317 12.15 -1.22 -20.51
CA GLY A 317 11.51 -2.39 -19.89
C GLY A 317 12.10 -2.74 -18.51
N LYS A 318 12.47 -1.73 -17.70
CA LYS A 318 13.00 -1.90 -16.35
C LYS A 318 12.06 -2.66 -15.42
N THR A 319 10.76 -2.43 -15.53
CA THR A 319 9.76 -3.11 -14.69
C THR A 319 9.76 -4.62 -14.94
N GLU A 320 9.76 -5.05 -16.20
CA GLU A 320 9.83 -6.47 -16.56
C GLU A 320 11.17 -7.09 -16.17
N ALA A 321 12.25 -6.30 -16.23
CA ALA A 321 13.59 -6.74 -15.82
C ALA A 321 13.67 -7.17 -14.34
N VAL A 322 12.76 -6.65 -13.50
CA VAL A 322 12.66 -7.02 -12.07
C VAL A 322 11.51 -7.98 -11.81
N LEU A 323 10.34 -7.71 -12.38
CA LEU A 323 9.12 -8.47 -12.11
C LEU A 323 9.25 -9.95 -12.49
N PHE A 324 9.76 -10.24 -13.70
CA PHE A 324 9.77 -11.62 -14.19
C PHE A 324 10.73 -12.51 -13.41
N PRO A 325 12.00 -12.13 -13.17
CA PRO A 325 12.85 -12.96 -12.32
C PRO A 325 12.37 -13.02 -10.87
N ALA A 326 11.73 -11.99 -10.34
CA ALA A 326 11.14 -12.03 -9.00
C ALA A 326 10.02 -13.08 -8.91
N LEU A 327 9.15 -13.17 -9.93
CA LEU A 327 8.09 -14.19 -10.00
C LEU A 327 8.68 -15.60 -10.12
N VAL A 328 9.73 -15.79 -10.92
CA VAL A 328 10.42 -17.08 -11.09
C VAL A 328 11.10 -17.52 -9.79
N LYS A 329 11.80 -16.60 -9.11
CA LYS A 329 12.46 -16.89 -7.83
C LYS A 329 11.48 -17.06 -6.67
N GLY A 330 10.21 -16.66 -6.86
CA GLY A 330 9.20 -16.69 -5.80
C GLY A 330 9.35 -15.59 -4.74
N TYR A 331 9.99 -14.47 -5.09
CA TYR A 331 10.03 -13.31 -4.22
C TYR A 331 8.64 -12.68 -4.06
N ARG A 332 8.35 -12.19 -2.85
CA ARG A 332 7.35 -11.15 -2.64
C ARG A 332 7.94 -9.83 -3.10
N LEU A 333 7.48 -9.35 -4.25
CA LEU A 333 7.97 -8.09 -4.81
C LEU A 333 7.19 -6.91 -4.27
N ILE A 334 7.87 -5.98 -3.61
CA ILE A 334 7.30 -4.70 -3.17
C ILE A 334 7.86 -3.59 -4.05
N LEU A 335 6.96 -2.82 -4.66
CA LEU A 335 7.27 -1.71 -5.58
C LEU A 335 6.76 -0.39 -4.97
N PRO A 336 7.56 0.31 -4.15
CA PRO A 336 7.27 1.67 -3.73
C PRO A 336 7.50 2.64 -4.89
N LEU A 337 6.44 3.29 -5.34
CA LEU A 337 6.45 4.20 -6.48
C LEU A 337 6.45 5.67 -6.01
N PRO A 338 7.04 6.59 -6.77
CA PRO A 338 7.12 8.00 -6.38
C PRO A 338 5.78 8.73 -6.42
N ALA A 339 4.83 8.26 -7.23
CA ALA A 339 3.54 8.92 -7.41
C ALA A 339 2.38 7.95 -7.59
N LYS A 340 1.17 8.36 -7.16
CA LYS A 340 -0.07 7.58 -7.35
C LYS A 340 -0.42 7.37 -8.84
N SER A 341 -0.06 8.29 -9.71
CA SER A 341 -0.30 8.17 -11.17
C SER A 341 0.41 6.98 -11.79
N LEU A 342 1.58 6.61 -11.27
CA LEU A 342 2.30 5.39 -11.65
C LEU A 342 1.57 4.11 -11.28
N LEU A 343 0.82 4.14 -10.19
CA LEU A 343 0.21 2.93 -9.66
C LEU A 343 -0.83 2.33 -10.61
N GLU A 344 -1.63 3.17 -11.26
CA GLU A 344 -2.69 2.69 -12.15
C GLU A 344 -2.11 2.02 -13.41
N ASP A 345 -1.10 2.64 -14.03
CA ASP A 345 -0.40 2.08 -15.19
C ASP A 345 0.35 0.78 -14.83
N GLN A 346 1.11 0.81 -13.74
CA GLN A 346 1.82 -0.37 -13.25
C GLN A 346 0.86 -1.49 -12.82
N LYS A 347 -0.28 -1.14 -12.20
CA LYS A 347 -1.30 -2.12 -11.81
C LYS A 347 -1.82 -2.87 -13.04
N GLU A 348 -2.28 -2.16 -14.08
CA GLU A 348 -2.82 -2.79 -15.28
C GLU A 348 -1.78 -3.68 -15.98
N ARG A 349 -0.54 -3.22 -16.01
CA ARG A 349 0.59 -3.94 -16.61
C ARG A 349 0.94 -5.21 -15.83
N VAL A 350 1.11 -5.09 -14.51
CA VAL A 350 1.40 -6.21 -13.61
C VAL A 350 0.25 -7.22 -13.62
N GLU A 351 -1.00 -6.76 -13.56
CA GLU A 351 -2.20 -7.58 -13.60
C GLU A 351 -2.21 -8.51 -14.83
N LYS A 352 -1.94 -7.96 -16.03
CA LYS A 352 -1.86 -8.75 -17.27
C LYS A 352 -0.82 -9.87 -17.18
N TYR A 353 0.33 -9.60 -16.57
CA TYR A 353 1.37 -10.62 -16.39
C TYR A 353 1.01 -11.65 -15.33
N LEU A 354 0.41 -11.24 -14.20
CA LEU A 354 0.00 -12.18 -13.15
C LEU A 354 -1.11 -13.11 -13.60
N ILE A 355 -2.07 -12.64 -14.40
CA ILE A 355 -3.11 -13.48 -15.03
C ILE A 355 -2.46 -14.55 -15.91
N LYS A 356 -1.47 -14.19 -16.74
CA LYS A 356 -0.75 -15.15 -17.57
C LYS A 356 0.10 -16.11 -16.74
N PHE A 357 0.79 -15.60 -15.73
CA PHE A 357 1.61 -16.40 -14.81
C PHE A 357 0.79 -17.42 -14.03
N SER A 358 -0.45 -17.08 -13.66
CA SER A 358 -1.36 -18.01 -13.00
C SER A 358 -1.85 -19.17 -13.88
N LYS A 359 -1.63 -19.10 -15.22
CA LYS A 359 -1.96 -20.19 -16.17
C LYS A 359 -0.88 -21.24 -16.31
N PHE A 360 0.32 -20.98 -15.78
CA PHE A 360 1.41 -21.96 -15.88
C PHE A 360 1.00 -23.24 -15.17
N PRO A 361 1.34 -24.44 -15.72
CA PRO A 361 0.97 -25.70 -15.11
C PRO A 361 1.35 -25.80 -13.63
N GLU A 362 2.49 -25.22 -13.26
CA GLU A 362 3.03 -25.16 -11.90
C GLU A 362 2.21 -24.27 -10.96
N ASN A 363 1.42 -23.35 -11.50
CA ASN A 363 0.63 -22.38 -10.75
C ASN A 363 -0.90 -22.63 -10.83
N GLN A 364 -1.37 -23.70 -11.51
CA GLN A 364 -2.81 -23.90 -11.77
C GLN A 364 -3.68 -23.89 -10.51
N ASP A 365 -3.16 -24.43 -9.42
CA ASP A 365 -3.87 -24.47 -8.13
C ASP A 365 -3.51 -23.33 -7.19
N ARG A 366 -2.51 -22.52 -7.54
CA ARG A 366 -2.02 -21.41 -6.73
C ARG A 366 -2.85 -20.14 -6.91
N GLU A 367 -3.10 -19.44 -5.81
CA GLU A 367 -3.65 -18.09 -5.80
C GLU A 367 -2.51 -17.08 -5.95
N ILE A 368 -2.42 -16.47 -7.13
CA ILE A 368 -1.47 -15.37 -7.38
C ILE A 368 -2.17 -14.05 -7.06
N SER A 369 -1.51 -13.18 -6.30
CA SER A 369 -2.17 -11.97 -5.81
C SER A 369 -1.39 -10.69 -6.07
N LEU A 370 -2.15 -9.64 -6.41
CA LEU A 370 -1.71 -8.26 -6.52
C LEU A 370 -2.35 -7.45 -5.40
N VAL A 371 -1.53 -6.72 -4.66
CA VAL A 371 -1.99 -5.77 -3.65
C VAL A 371 -1.63 -4.36 -4.08
N VAL A 372 -2.57 -3.43 -3.94
CA VAL A 372 -2.31 -1.98 -4.05
C VAL A 372 -2.61 -1.35 -2.69
N ASP A 373 -1.58 -0.79 -2.05
CA ASP A 373 -1.69 -0.10 -0.76
C ASP A 373 -1.23 1.35 -0.89
N THR A 374 -2.18 2.27 -0.87
CA THR A 374 -1.95 3.70 -0.95
C THR A 374 -2.58 4.43 0.23
N GLY A 375 -2.37 5.76 0.33
CA GLY A 375 -3.04 6.57 1.35
C GLY A 375 -4.58 6.56 1.26
N SER A 376 -5.15 6.31 0.09
CA SER A 376 -6.59 6.38 -0.17
C SER A 376 -7.23 5.04 -0.56
N GLN A 377 -6.43 4.03 -0.90
CA GLN A 377 -6.94 2.77 -1.43
C GLN A 377 -6.12 1.60 -0.88
N MET A 378 -6.81 0.53 -0.54
CA MET A 378 -6.23 -0.75 -0.19
C MET A 378 -7.08 -1.83 -0.85
N HIS A 379 -6.54 -2.42 -1.91
CA HIS A 379 -7.22 -3.46 -2.67
C HIS A 379 -6.30 -4.66 -2.89
N ARG A 380 -6.89 -5.84 -2.92
CA ARG A 380 -6.23 -7.09 -3.27
C ARG A 380 -7.02 -7.78 -4.38
N TRP A 381 -6.32 -8.15 -5.43
CA TRP A 381 -6.84 -8.99 -6.51
C TRP A 381 -6.18 -10.35 -6.43
N VAL A 382 -6.93 -11.38 -6.77
CA VAL A 382 -6.47 -12.77 -6.74
C VAL A 382 -6.79 -13.43 -8.08
N TYR A 383 -5.76 -14.04 -8.67
CA TYR A 383 -5.82 -14.71 -9.95
C TYR A 383 -5.53 -16.20 -9.78
N LYS A 384 -6.33 -17.05 -10.40
CA LYS A 384 -6.14 -18.49 -10.39
C LYS A 384 -6.46 -19.06 -11.77
N ASN A 385 -5.57 -19.85 -12.32
CA ASN A 385 -5.74 -20.49 -13.64
C ASN A 385 -6.23 -19.52 -14.74
N GLY A 386 -5.64 -18.31 -14.73
CA GLY A 386 -5.94 -17.26 -15.72
C GLY A 386 -7.24 -16.49 -15.50
N ASN A 387 -7.93 -16.69 -14.39
CA ASN A 387 -9.17 -16.01 -14.05
C ASN A 387 -8.99 -15.11 -12.83
N ASP A 388 -9.65 -13.95 -12.85
CA ASP A 388 -9.81 -13.12 -11.66
C ASP A 388 -10.90 -13.74 -10.77
N ILE A 389 -10.52 -14.24 -9.61
CA ILE A 389 -11.41 -14.86 -8.63
C ILE A 389 -11.71 -13.93 -7.46
N THR A 390 -11.28 -12.68 -7.50
CA THR A 390 -11.40 -11.71 -6.39
C THR A 390 -12.81 -11.59 -5.85
N LYS A 391 -13.82 -11.53 -6.74
CA LYS A 391 -15.23 -11.40 -6.36
C LYS A 391 -15.81 -12.64 -5.69
N SER A 392 -15.24 -13.82 -5.92
CA SER A 392 -15.66 -15.08 -5.29
C SER A 392 -15.12 -15.26 -3.87
N LEU A 393 -14.12 -14.44 -3.50
CA LEU A 393 -13.44 -14.49 -2.21
C LEU A 393 -13.97 -13.37 -1.30
N ASN A 394 -14.29 -13.71 -0.05
CA ASN A 394 -14.64 -12.72 0.97
C ASN A 394 -13.34 -12.12 1.55
N ILE A 395 -12.66 -11.33 0.74
CA ILE A 395 -11.40 -10.70 1.13
C ILE A 395 -11.69 -9.49 2.02
N LYS A 396 -11.14 -9.51 3.24
CA LYS A 396 -11.05 -8.32 4.10
C LYS A 396 -9.70 -7.64 3.81
N PRO A 397 -9.63 -6.52 3.08
CA PRO A 397 -8.38 -5.95 2.59
C PRO A 397 -7.34 -5.74 3.69
N ARG A 398 -7.76 -5.26 4.87
CA ARG A 398 -6.87 -5.01 6.02
C ARG A 398 -6.20 -6.27 6.57
N ARG A 399 -6.85 -7.44 6.46
CA ARG A 399 -6.33 -8.71 6.99
C ARG A 399 -5.41 -9.42 6.00
N HIS A 400 -5.53 -9.10 4.71
CA HIS A 400 -4.82 -9.78 3.63
C HIS A 400 -3.79 -8.89 2.93
N LEU A 401 -3.49 -7.71 3.49
CA LEU A 401 -2.58 -6.72 2.91
C LEU A 401 -1.22 -7.31 2.52
N TYR A 402 -0.71 -8.21 3.35
CA TYR A 402 0.64 -8.75 3.21
C TYR A 402 0.70 -10.09 2.45
N LYS A 403 -0.43 -10.56 1.93
CA LYS A 403 -0.51 -11.77 1.11
C LYS A 403 -0.27 -11.52 -0.39
N GLY A 404 0.34 -10.42 -0.78
CA GLY A 404 0.60 -10.13 -2.19
C GLY A 404 1.87 -10.81 -2.69
N ASP A 405 1.81 -11.48 -3.84
CA ASP A 405 3.02 -11.84 -4.60
C ASP A 405 3.67 -10.57 -5.14
N VAL A 406 2.87 -9.59 -5.55
CA VAL A 406 3.30 -8.25 -5.90
C VAL A 406 2.51 -7.22 -5.09
N ILE A 407 3.21 -6.29 -4.47
CA ILE A 407 2.64 -5.19 -3.69
C ILE A 407 3.07 -3.87 -4.33
N LEU A 408 2.11 -3.14 -4.89
CA LEU A 408 2.30 -1.78 -5.39
C LEU A 408 1.93 -0.79 -4.29
N THR A 409 2.82 0.13 -3.99
CA THR A 409 2.58 1.14 -2.95
C THR A 409 3.26 2.46 -3.31
N THR A 410 3.02 3.53 -2.56
CA THR A 410 3.81 4.76 -2.66
C THR A 410 4.93 4.76 -1.63
N ILE A 411 6.00 5.51 -1.90
CA ILE A 411 7.10 5.64 -0.92
C ILE A 411 6.61 6.19 0.42
N ASP A 412 5.66 7.13 0.40
CA ASP A 412 5.05 7.68 1.62
C ASP A 412 4.38 6.58 2.44
N LYS A 413 3.59 5.72 1.76
CA LYS A 413 2.88 4.63 2.44
C LYS A 413 3.84 3.54 2.88
N PHE A 414 4.89 3.28 2.10
CA PHE A 414 5.95 2.34 2.49
C PHE A 414 6.65 2.80 3.78
N LEU A 415 7.09 4.06 3.85
CA LEU A 415 7.70 4.64 5.06
C LEU A 415 6.74 4.58 6.25
N TYR A 416 5.47 4.90 6.03
CA TYR A 416 4.43 4.81 7.04
C TYR A 416 4.32 3.39 7.62
N ARG A 417 4.34 2.37 6.75
CA ARG A 417 4.33 0.96 7.15
C ARG A 417 5.67 0.50 7.74
N TYR A 418 6.77 0.98 7.20
CA TYR A 418 8.12 0.69 7.68
C TYR A 418 8.29 1.06 9.14
N PHE A 419 7.75 2.20 9.53
CA PHE A 419 7.73 2.63 10.93
C PHE A 419 6.53 2.09 11.73
N SER A 420 5.89 1.03 11.25
CA SER A 420 4.82 0.34 11.98
C SER A 420 3.58 1.19 12.27
N PHE A 421 3.27 2.17 11.43
CA PHE A 421 2.00 2.86 11.46
C PHE A 421 0.95 2.11 10.66
N GLY A 422 -0.29 2.02 11.13
CA GLY A 422 -1.38 1.35 10.45
C GLY A 422 -2.34 0.67 11.40
N ASP A 423 -2.57 -0.64 11.23
CA ASP A 423 -3.45 -1.41 12.12
C ASP A 423 -2.83 -1.50 13.52
N LYS A 424 -3.52 -0.95 14.53
CA LYS A 424 -3.01 -0.88 15.91
C LYS A 424 -2.64 -2.24 16.49
N GLN A 425 -3.39 -3.28 16.15
CA GLN A 425 -3.18 -4.63 16.72
C GLN A 425 -2.10 -5.43 15.99
N LYS A 426 -1.85 -5.12 14.71
CA LYS A 426 -0.97 -5.90 13.83
C LYS A 426 0.03 -5.00 13.10
N SER A 427 0.37 -3.86 13.70
CA SER A 427 1.21 -2.85 13.04
C SER A 427 2.65 -3.33 12.75
N PHE A 428 3.13 -4.33 13.47
CA PHE A 428 4.48 -4.85 13.31
C PHE A 428 4.61 -5.92 12.21
N VAL A 429 3.53 -6.34 11.58
CA VAL A 429 3.58 -7.37 10.52
C VAL A 429 4.40 -6.90 9.32
N PHE A 430 4.22 -5.66 8.88
CA PHE A 430 4.98 -5.13 7.74
C PHE A 430 6.49 -5.00 8.03
N PRO A 431 6.94 -4.39 9.16
CA PRO A 431 8.36 -4.40 9.54
C PRO A 431 8.99 -5.79 9.54
N LEU A 432 8.27 -6.79 10.05
CA LEU A 432 8.78 -8.16 10.03
C LEU A 432 8.86 -8.72 8.59
N ARG A 433 7.83 -8.48 7.76
CA ARG A 433 7.74 -9.00 6.39
C ARG A 433 8.85 -8.50 5.47
N ILE A 434 9.17 -7.21 5.54
CA ILE A 434 10.27 -6.65 4.74
C ILE A 434 11.63 -7.20 5.16
N ASN A 435 11.72 -7.77 6.36
CA ASN A 435 12.93 -8.40 6.88
C ASN A 435 12.99 -9.90 6.58
N GLN A 436 12.06 -10.48 5.84
CA GLN A 436 12.13 -11.87 5.41
C GLN A 436 13.01 -12.05 4.17
N PRO A 437 13.75 -13.18 4.06
CA PRO A 437 14.67 -13.43 2.94
C PRO A 437 13.99 -13.46 1.57
N ASN A 438 12.72 -13.88 1.52
CA ASN A 438 11.93 -13.97 0.28
C ASN A 438 11.24 -12.66 -0.13
N THR A 439 11.61 -11.54 0.45
CA THR A 439 11.09 -10.23 0.07
C THR A 439 12.11 -9.46 -0.75
N LEU A 440 11.71 -8.98 -1.93
CA LEU A 440 12.48 -8.10 -2.80
C LEU A 440 11.81 -6.72 -2.85
N ILE A 441 12.55 -5.68 -2.51
CA ILE A 441 12.06 -4.30 -2.53
C ILE A 441 12.67 -3.59 -3.73
N CYS A 442 11.85 -3.07 -4.63
CA CYS A 442 12.32 -2.38 -5.82
C CYS A 442 11.80 -0.95 -5.87
N PHE A 443 12.70 0.02 -5.78
CA PHE A 443 12.41 1.44 -5.90
C PHE A 443 12.60 1.92 -7.33
N ASP A 444 11.60 2.60 -7.89
CA ASP A 444 11.64 3.13 -9.25
C ASP A 444 11.69 4.66 -9.24
N GLU A 445 12.55 5.24 -10.09
CA GLU A 445 12.69 6.69 -10.35
C GLU A 445 12.86 7.54 -9.07
N ALA A 446 13.64 7.07 -8.11
CA ALA A 446 13.81 7.71 -6.80
C ALA A 446 14.43 9.13 -6.86
N HIS A 447 15.09 9.48 -7.94
CA HIS A 447 15.63 10.83 -8.16
C HIS A 447 14.53 11.91 -8.34
N SER A 448 13.29 11.51 -8.60
CA SER A 448 12.14 12.41 -8.72
C SER A 448 11.63 12.94 -7.36
N TYR A 449 12.23 12.50 -6.24
CA TYR A 449 11.85 12.97 -4.90
C TYR A 449 12.41 14.37 -4.62
N ASP A 450 11.63 15.17 -3.88
CA ASP A 450 12.13 16.42 -3.29
C ASP A 450 13.21 16.15 -2.22
N ASP A 451 13.84 17.19 -1.69
CA ASP A 451 14.97 17.05 -0.77
C ASP A 451 14.61 16.27 0.50
N ILE A 452 13.42 16.50 1.06
CA ILE A 452 12.94 15.80 2.26
C ILE A 452 12.70 14.32 1.95
N SER A 453 11.97 14.04 0.87
CA SER A 453 11.68 12.66 0.43
C SER A 453 12.95 11.91 0.08
N PHE A 454 13.92 12.59 -0.57
CA PHE A 454 15.18 11.96 -0.93
C PHE A 454 16.07 11.67 0.29
N THR A 455 16.08 12.55 1.30
CA THR A 455 16.79 12.30 2.57
C THR A 455 16.23 11.07 3.29
N ASN A 456 14.90 10.95 3.40
CA ASN A 456 14.25 9.74 3.94
C ASN A 456 14.58 8.50 3.11
N PHE A 457 14.49 8.61 1.80
CA PHE A 457 14.76 7.53 0.86
C PHE A 457 16.18 7.00 1.00
N GLN A 458 17.17 7.89 1.06
CA GLN A 458 18.58 7.52 1.24
C GLN A 458 18.77 6.78 2.57
N SER A 459 18.21 7.30 3.67
CA SER A 459 18.27 6.66 4.99
C SER A 459 17.61 5.27 4.97
N LEU A 460 16.46 5.14 4.29
CA LEU A 460 15.74 3.89 4.13
C LEU A 460 16.55 2.84 3.35
N VAL A 461 17.07 3.21 2.18
CA VAL A 461 17.85 2.28 1.34
C VAL A 461 19.09 1.79 2.09
N LYS A 462 19.78 2.71 2.79
CA LYS A 462 20.94 2.36 3.61
C LYS A 462 20.57 1.38 4.74
N SER A 463 19.49 1.65 5.48
CA SER A 463 19.03 0.77 6.57
C SER A 463 18.63 -0.63 6.06
N LEU A 464 17.99 -0.71 4.89
CA LEU A 464 17.63 -1.99 4.26
C LEU A 464 18.88 -2.75 3.80
N TYR A 465 19.86 -2.07 3.22
CA TYR A 465 21.12 -2.67 2.79
C TYR A 465 21.93 -3.20 3.98
N GLU A 466 22.09 -2.39 5.04
CA GLU A 466 22.81 -2.78 6.26
C GLU A 466 22.12 -3.96 6.97
N ALA A 467 20.80 -4.08 6.85
CA ALA A 467 20.05 -5.25 7.33
C ALA A 467 20.16 -6.48 6.39
N GLY A 468 20.91 -6.42 5.29
CA GLY A 468 21.09 -7.53 4.33
C GLY A 468 19.83 -7.85 3.52
N ARG A 469 18.99 -6.85 3.23
CA ARG A 469 17.73 -7.06 2.49
C ARG A 469 17.95 -7.06 0.98
N SER A 470 17.19 -7.89 0.27
CA SER A 470 17.16 -7.89 -1.19
C SER A 470 16.50 -6.61 -1.69
N LEU A 471 17.23 -5.79 -2.42
CA LEU A 471 16.75 -4.50 -2.91
C LEU A 471 17.29 -4.14 -4.28
N ILE A 472 16.47 -3.41 -5.05
CA ILE A 472 16.84 -2.88 -6.37
C ILE A 472 16.44 -1.41 -6.41
N LEU A 473 17.36 -0.58 -6.88
CA LEU A 473 17.11 0.82 -7.17
C LEU A 473 17.18 1.02 -8.69
N MET A 474 16.06 1.41 -9.31
CA MET A 474 15.99 1.67 -10.75
C MET A 474 15.97 3.17 -11.04
N THR A 475 16.71 3.60 -12.06
CA THR A 475 16.69 4.99 -12.51
C THR A 475 17.04 5.13 -13.99
N ALA A 476 16.45 6.16 -14.63
CA ALA A 476 16.87 6.59 -15.97
C ALA A 476 17.73 7.87 -15.94
N THR A 477 17.58 8.72 -14.93
CA THR A 477 18.05 10.11 -14.95
C THR A 477 18.68 10.58 -13.63
N MET A 478 19.07 9.65 -12.74
CA MET A 478 19.72 10.04 -11.48
C MET A 478 21.10 10.65 -11.74
N PRO A 479 21.36 11.88 -11.25
CA PRO A 479 22.67 12.51 -11.37
C PRO A 479 23.78 11.70 -10.71
N GLU A 480 24.98 11.72 -11.27
CA GLU A 480 26.12 10.95 -10.75
C GLU A 480 26.48 11.29 -9.29
N GLN A 481 26.31 12.54 -8.90
CA GLN A 481 26.53 12.97 -7.52
C GLN A 481 25.58 12.30 -6.52
N LEU A 482 24.34 12.00 -6.92
CA LEU A 482 23.38 11.25 -6.12
C LEU A 482 23.63 9.74 -6.19
N ILE A 483 24.09 9.22 -7.34
CA ILE A 483 24.49 7.83 -7.51
C ILE A 483 25.62 7.45 -6.55
N LYS A 484 26.61 8.33 -6.35
CA LYS A 484 27.70 8.10 -5.39
C LYS A 484 27.26 7.87 -3.96
N ARG A 485 26.04 8.26 -3.62
CA ARG A 485 25.45 7.96 -2.28
C ARG A 485 24.99 6.52 -2.13
N PHE A 486 24.91 5.77 -3.23
CA PHE A 486 24.53 4.37 -3.32
C PHE A 486 25.65 3.49 -3.89
N ASP A 487 26.91 3.91 -3.74
CA ASP A 487 28.09 3.20 -4.26
C ASP A 487 28.34 1.83 -3.61
N TYR A 488 27.63 1.55 -2.51
CA TYR A 488 27.59 0.24 -1.86
C TYR A 488 26.67 -0.76 -2.58
N LEU A 489 25.86 -0.34 -3.58
CA LEU A 489 25.05 -1.23 -4.41
C LEU A 489 25.81 -1.70 -5.65
N ASP A 490 25.55 -2.93 -6.09
CA ASP A 490 26.09 -3.46 -7.35
C ASP A 490 25.51 -2.72 -8.54
N LYS A 491 26.38 -2.08 -9.37
CA LYS A 491 25.95 -1.22 -10.46
C LYS A 491 25.76 -2.00 -11.75
N ILE A 492 24.56 -1.96 -12.33
CA ILE A 492 24.25 -2.43 -13.68
C ILE A 492 23.83 -1.21 -14.50
N ASP A 493 24.71 -0.75 -15.40
CA ASP A 493 24.57 0.52 -16.12
C ASP A 493 24.45 0.29 -17.62
N PHE A 494 23.31 0.68 -18.21
CA PHE A 494 23.01 0.65 -19.62
C PHE A 494 22.84 2.06 -20.22
N ILE A 495 23.37 3.08 -19.55
CA ILE A 495 23.34 4.49 -19.98
C ILE A 495 24.75 5.03 -20.16
N ASP A 496 25.58 4.95 -19.12
CA ASP A 496 26.92 5.54 -19.12
C ASP A 496 28.00 4.52 -19.53
N ASP A 497 27.72 3.23 -19.38
CA ASP A 497 28.55 2.16 -19.93
C ASP A 497 28.33 2.11 -21.45
N ALA A 498 29.35 2.51 -22.23
CA ALA A 498 29.24 2.68 -23.68
C ALA A 498 28.97 1.35 -24.41
N GLU A 499 29.61 0.26 -23.97
CA GLU A 499 29.44 -1.07 -24.59
C GLU A 499 28.02 -1.60 -24.38
N ARG A 500 27.53 -1.56 -23.14
CA ARG A 500 26.17 -2.01 -22.80
C ARG A 500 25.08 -1.12 -23.39
N SER A 501 25.31 0.18 -23.45
CA SER A 501 24.38 1.13 -24.07
C SER A 501 24.26 0.87 -25.57
N GLU A 502 25.38 0.64 -26.27
CA GLU A 502 25.40 0.32 -27.70
C GLU A 502 24.74 -1.03 -27.98
N GLU A 503 24.98 -2.05 -27.17
CA GLU A 503 24.35 -3.36 -27.27
C GLU A 503 22.82 -3.26 -27.16
N LEU A 504 22.32 -2.49 -26.17
CA LEU A 504 20.89 -2.25 -25.99
C LEU A 504 20.28 -1.51 -27.17
N ASP A 505 20.95 -0.49 -27.70
CA ASP A 505 20.47 0.28 -28.85
C ASP A 505 20.41 -0.59 -30.13
N GLN A 506 21.43 -1.40 -30.39
CA GLN A 506 21.44 -2.35 -31.51
C GLN A 506 20.31 -3.37 -31.39
N PHE A 507 20.08 -3.91 -30.19
CA PHE A 507 18.97 -4.83 -29.93
C PHE A 507 17.60 -4.17 -30.20
N GLN A 508 17.41 -2.94 -29.74
CA GLN A 508 16.17 -2.19 -29.94
C GLN A 508 15.90 -1.93 -31.43
N GLN A 509 16.92 -1.54 -32.18
CA GLN A 509 16.79 -1.27 -33.62
C GLN A 509 16.51 -2.54 -34.44
N GLN A 510 17.24 -3.62 -34.19
CA GLN A 510 17.21 -4.83 -35.00
C GLN A 510 16.12 -5.80 -34.57
N THR A 511 16.02 -6.09 -33.28
CA THR A 511 15.13 -7.14 -32.74
C THR A 511 13.74 -6.61 -32.45
N LEU A 512 13.62 -5.45 -31.83
CA LEU A 512 12.33 -4.86 -31.50
C LEU A 512 11.72 -4.04 -32.64
N LYS A 513 12.42 -3.94 -33.77
CA LYS A 513 11.98 -3.19 -34.96
C LYS A 513 11.57 -1.75 -34.61
N ARG A 514 12.42 -1.05 -33.83
CA ARG A 514 12.24 0.34 -33.44
C ARG A 514 13.17 1.25 -34.23
N PRO A 515 12.93 1.45 -35.54
CA PRO A 515 13.89 2.10 -36.43
C PRO A 515 14.13 3.56 -36.11
N TYR A 516 13.19 4.21 -35.43
CA TYR A 516 13.24 5.63 -35.07
C TYR A 516 13.44 5.83 -33.57
N GLN A 517 14.01 4.82 -32.87
CA GLN A 517 14.37 4.97 -31.45
C GLN A 517 15.33 6.13 -31.29
N ASN A 518 15.03 6.99 -30.32
CA ASN A 518 15.77 8.22 -30.03
C ASN A 518 15.79 9.29 -31.15
N GLN A 519 15.06 9.09 -32.25
CA GLN A 519 14.95 10.10 -33.31
C GLN A 519 13.78 11.03 -33.03
N ARG A 520 14.07 12.28 -32.65
CA ARG A 520 13.12 13.36 -32.44
C ARG A 520 13.76 14.66 -32.87
N THR A 521 13.10 15.43 -33.71
CA THR A 521 13.52 16.81 -34.00
C THR A 521 13.34 17.65 -32.74
N PHE A 522 14.18 18.65 -32.56
CA PHE A 522 14.12 19.54 -31.40
C PHE A 522 14.06 20.98 -31.84
N GLU A 523 13.14 21.73 -31.28
CA GLU A 523 12.97 23.17 -31.51
C GLU A 523 12.75 23.89 -30.18
N TRP A 524 13.48 24.99 -29.96
CA TRP A 524 13.26 25.87 -28.81
C TRP A 524 12.76 27.23 -29.26
N ILE A 525 11.50 27.51 -28.91
CA ILE A 525 10.81 28.80 -29.18
C ILE A 525 11.03 29.71 -27.97
N SER A 526 12.00 30.61 -28.07
CA SER A 526 12.32 31.66 -27.11
C SER A 526 11.54 32.95 -27.41
N GLY A 527 11.65 33.98 -26.53
CA GLY A 527 10.92 35.25 -26.67
C GLY A 527 9.53 35.25 -26.03
N LEU A 528 9.23 34.22 -25.25
CA LEU A 528 7.93 34.04 -24.59
C LEU A 528 8.13 33.98 -23.07
N GLN A 529 8.07 35.12 -22.40
CA GLN A 529 8.13 35.15 -20.94
C GLN A 529 6.74 34.90 -20.34
N ARG A 530 6.68 33.95 -19.41
CA ARG A 530 5.46 33.76 -18.59
C ARG A 530 5.50 34.77 -17.43
N ASP A 531 4.74 35.84 -17.54
CA ASP A 531 4.54 36.75 -16.43
C ASP A 531 3.64 36.12 -15.34
N LYS A 532 3.96 36.37 -14.06
CA LYS A 532 3.21 35.87 -12.90
C LYS A 532 1.86 36.57 -12.74
N GLU A 533 1.83 37.85 -13.05
CA GLU A 533 0.64 38.73 -12.93
C GLU A 533 -0.24 38.69 -14.16
N SER A 534 0.33 38.50 -15.36
CA SER A 534 -0.37 38.46 -16.64
C SER A 534 0.04 37.29 -17.53
N PRO A 535 -0.32 36.02 -17.18
CA PRO A 535 0.07 34.83 -17.94
C PRO A 535 -0.65 34.66 -19.29
N GLU A 536 -1.62 35.51 -19.61
CA GLU A 536 -2.56 35.38 -20.76
C GLU A 536 -1.85 35.34 -22.11
N ALA A 537 -0.81 36.16 -22.28
CA ALA A 537 -0.01 36.20 -23.53
C ALA A 537 0.72 34.85 -23.76
N PHE A 538 1.36 34.32 -22.73
CA PHE A 538 2.01 32.99 -22.77
C PHE A 538 0.99 31.87 -23.06
N GLN A 539 -0.14 31.85 -22.35
CA GLN A 539 -1.20 30.87 -22.54
C GLN A 539 -1.79 30.93 -23.95
N GLN A 540 -1.92 32.14 -24.53
CA GLN A 540 -2.40 32.32 -25.89
C GLN A 540 -1.42 31.79 -26.92
N ALA A 541 -0.11 32.14 -26.79
CA ALA A 541 0.92 31.66 -27.68
C ALA A 541 1.08 30.11 -27.60
N PHE A 542 0.97 29.56 -26.40
CA PHE A 542 1.05 28.11 -26.19
C PHE A 542 -0.14 27.37 -26.84
N ALA A 543 -1.35 27.90 -26.68
CA ALA A 543 -2.56 27.38 -27.34
C ALA A 543 -2.45 27.46 -28.87
N GLN A 544 -1.93 28.59 -29.39
CA GLN A 544 -1.73 28.79 -30.84
C GLN A 544 -0.74 27.77 -31.41
N GLN A 545 0.36 27.48 -30.72
CA GLN A 545 1.31 26.46 -31.17
C GLN A 545 0.66 25.06 -31.23
N ILE A 546 -0.13 24.67 -30.21
CA ILE A 546 -0.88 23.41 -30.25
C ILE A 546 -1.82 23.34 -31.43
N LEU A 547 -2.57 24.43 -31.68
CA LEU A 547 -3.52 24.52 -32.81
C LEU A 547 -2.82 24.51 -34.16
N GLN A 548 -1.63 25.10 -34.25
CA GLN A 548 -0.79 25.07 -35.45
C GLN A 548 -0.36 23.64 -35.78
N GLU A 549 0.20 22.92 -34.82
CA GLU A 549 0.60 21.50 -35.00
C GLU A 549 -0.60 20.61 -35.32
N TRP A 550 -1.75 20.86 -34.70
CA TRP A 550 -2.98 20.13 -34.99
C TRP A 550 -3.47 20.36 -36.39
N LYS A 551 -3.45 21.61 -36.90
CA LYS A 551 -3.95 21.99 -38.26
C LYS A 551 -2.98 21.59 -39.35
N GLN A 552 -1.64 21.67 -39.12
CA GLN A 552 -0.62 21.32 -40.15
C GLN A 552 -0.65 19.83 -40.50
N SER A 553 -1.07 18.98 -39.61
CA SER A 553 -1.08 17.52 -39.77
C SER A 553 -2.41 16.95 -40.30
N ASN A 554 -3.31 17.73 -40.86
CA ASN A 554 -4.65 17.30 -41.22
C ASN A 554 -5.40 16.56 -40.10
N THR A 555 -5.21 17.00 -38.86
CA THR A 555 -5.84 16.46 -37.64
C THR A 555 -5.47 15.01 -37.28
N GLN A 556 -4.29 14.54 -37.67
CA GLN A 556 -3.91 13.14 -37.48
C GLN A 556 -2.77 12.88 -36.51
N ARG A 557 -2.34 13.87 -35.70
CA ARG A 557 -1.22 13.71 -34.74
C ARG A 557 -1.69 13.55 -33.30
N ARG A 558 -0.91 12.79 -32.55
CA ARG A 558 -1.00 12.66 -31.09
C ARG A 558 -0.11 13.73 -30.44
N ILE A 559 -0.74 14.77 -29.89
CA ILE A 559 -0.06 15.95 -29.32
C ILE A 559 -0.11 15.89 -27.80
N LEU A 560 1.06 15.93 -27.18
CA LEU A 560 1.24 16.05 -25.72
C LEU A 560 1.72 17.46 -25.37
N ALA A 561 0.89 18.23 -24.67
CA ALA A 561 1.17 19.62 -24.29
C ALA A 561 1.35 19.73 -22.77
N VAL A 562 2.55 20.10 -22.31
CA VAL A 562 2.91 20.07 -20.88
C VAL A 562 3.30 21.44 -20.38
N VAL A 563 2.60 21.92 -19.36
CA VAL A 563 2.87 23.19 -18.68
C VAL A 563 3.16 22.98 -17.19
N GLN A 564 3.68 24.01 -16.53
CA GLN A 564 4.12 23.92 -15.14
C GLN A 564 2.99 24.06 -14.11
N THR A 565 1.89 24.73 -14.43
CA THR A 565 0.82 24.97 -13.46
C THR A 565 -0.53 24.42 -13.93
N VAL A 566 -1.35 24.00 -12.97
CA VAL A 566 -2.73 23.58 -13.25
C VAL A 566 -3.55 24.70 -13.84
N ARG A 567 -3.34 25.96 -13.37
CA ARG A 567 -4.04 27.12 -13.89
C ARG A 567 -3.76 27.33 -15.39
N ASP A 568 -2.48 27.25 -15.80
CA ASP A 568 -2.12 27.39 -17.21
C ASP A 568 -2.70 26.25 -18.05
N ALA A 569 -2.65 25.02 -17.56
CA ALA A 569 -3.23 23.86 -18.25
C ALA A 569 -4.76 24.03 -18.49
N VAL A 570 -5.49 24.47 -17.47
CA VAL A 570 -6.93 24.71 -17.55
C VAL A 570 -7.25 25.83 -18.55
N GLU A 571 -6.54 26.96 -18.49
CA GLU A 571 -6.82 28.11 -19.38
C GLU A 571 -6.45 27.82 -20.84
N ILE A 572 -5.32 27.12 -21.08
CA ILE A 572 -4.94 26.67 -22.44
C ILE A 572 -5.99 25.67 -22.96
N TYR A 573 -6.43 24.73 -22.14
CA TYR A 573 -7.48 23.77 -22.50
C TYR A 573 -8.79 24.48 -22.89
N LYS A 574 -9.27 25.46 -22.11
CA LYS A 574 -10.46 26.25 -22.40
C LYS A 574 -10.32 26.97 -23.73
N LYS A 575 -9.17 27.59 -24.02
CA LYS A 575 -8.89 28.28 -25.29
C LYS A 575 -9.00 27.33 -26.49
N ILE A 576 -8.36 26.16 -26.41
CA ILE A 576 -8.39 25.15 -27.47
C ILE A 576 -9.80 24.60 -27.65
N LYS A 577 -10.50 24.27 -26.55
CA LYS A 577 -11.89 23.80 -26.59
C LYS A 577 -12.83 24.78 -27.32
N LYS A 578 -12.67 26.06 -27.03
CA LYS A 578 -13.44 27.13 -27.68
C LYS A 578 -13.12 27.22 -29.16
N GLU A 579 -11.85 27.21 -29.54
CA GLU A 579 -11.40 27.38 -30.92
C GLU A 579 -11.78 26.21 -31.82
N LEU A 580 -11.72 24.99 -31.30
CA LEU A 580 -12.08 23.76 -32.03
C LEU A 580 -13.54 23.36 -31.87
N SER A 581 -14.34 24.09 -31.07
CA SER A 581 -15.75 23.81 -30.78
C SER A 581 -15.99 22.32 -30.38
N VAL A 582 -15.11 21.78 -29.53
CA VAL A 582 -15.14 20.35 -29.18
C VAL A 582 -16.27 20.04 -28.23
N ASP A 583 -17.07 19.03 -28.57
CA ASP A 583 -17.99 18.39 -27.63
C ASP A 583 -17.23 17.34 -26.80
N THR A 584 -17.00 17.66 -25.54
CA THR A 584 -16.22 16.78 -24.59
C THR A 584 -17.04 15.62 -24.02
N HIS A 585 -18.35 15.58 -24.32
CA HIS A 585 -19.23 14.44 -23.96
C HIS A 585 -19.40 13.43 -25.10
N SER A 586 -18.79 13.69 -26.27
CA SER A 586 -18.81 12.77 -27.40
C SER A 586 -18.03 11.50 -27.11
N GLU A 587 -18.51 10.36 -27.63
CA GLU A 587 -17.77 9.09 -27.59
C GLU A 587 -16.43 9.16 -28.34
N ASP A 588 -16.29 10.06 -29.32
CA ASP A 588 -15.04 10.29 -30.06
C ASP A 588 -14.26 11.51 -29.58
N ARG A 589 -14.24 11.73 -28.27
CA ARG A 589 -13.49 12.81 -27.64
C ARG A 589 -11.99 12.67 -27.96
N TYR A 590 -11.38 13.76 -28.46
CA TYR A 590 -9.96 13.82 -28.79
C TYR A 590 -9.18 14.93 -28.06
N LEU A 591 -9.86 15.81 -27.32
CA LEU A 591 -9.26 16.85 -26.50
C LEU A 591 -9.38 16.48 -25.02
N PHE A 592 -8.25 16.36 -24.31
CA PHE A 592 -8.16 15.93 -22.93
C PHE A 592 -7.40 16.94 -22.06
N LEU A 593 -7.83 17.06 -20.82
CA LEU A 593 -7.12 17.76 -19.75
C LEU A 593 -6.79 16.75 -18.66
N TYR A 594 -5.51 16.67 -18.26
CA TYR A 594 -5.08 15.73 -17.23
C TYR A 594 -4.09 16.37 -16.27
N HIS A 595 -4.41 16.43 -14.97
CA HIS A 595 -3.52 16.97 -13.94
C HIS A 595 -3.86 16.44 -12.53
N GLY A 596 -2.97 16.68 -11.57
CA GLY A 596 -3.08 16.16 -10.20
C GLY A 596 -4.28 16.67 -9.38
N ARG A 597 -5.03 17.67 -9.87
CA ARG A 597 -6.26 18.17 -9.20
C ARG A 597 -7.56 17.64 -9.82
N ILE A 598 -7.50 16.73 -10.76
CA ILE A 598 -8.67 15.93 -11.17
C ILE A 598 -8.98 14.96 -10.04
N ALA A 599 -10.27 14.79 -9.72
CA ALA A 599 -10.70 13.91 -8.62
C ALA A 599 -10.11 12.51 -8.75
N ASP A 600 -9.64 11.96 -7.64
CA ASP A 600 -8.89 10.69 -7.59
C ASP A 600 -9.62 9.53 -8.29
N LYS A 601 -10.97 9.52 -8.27
CA LYS A 601 -11.78 8.48 -8.92
C LYS A 601 -11.95 8.67 -10.43
N LEU A 602 -11.93 9.89 -10.91
CA LEU A 602 -12.09 10.19 -12.34
C LEU A 602 -10.78 10.05 -13.10
N ARG A 603 -9.66 10.23 -12.41
CA ARG A 603 -8.32 10.21 -13.01
C ARG A 603 -7.96 8.89 -13.71
N PRO A 604 -8.20 7.70 -13.10
CA PRO A 604 -7.94 6.43 -13.76
C PRO A 604 -8.78 6.21 -15.02
N GLU A 605 -10.06 6.56 -14.99
CA GLU A 605 -10.95 6.40 -16.14
C GLU A 605 -10.54 7.35 -17.28
N LEU A 606 -10.22 8.59 -16.96
CA LEU A 606 -9.74 9.56 -17.93
C LEU A 606 -8.40 9.11 -18.56
N TYR A 607 -7.47 8.61 -17.75
CA TYR A 607 -6.21 8.07 -18.26
C TYR A 607 -6.43 6.86 -19.17
N LYS A 608 -7.35 5.97 -18.81
CA LYS A 608 -7.71 4.82 -19.62
C LYS A 608 -8.23 5.21 -20.99
N GLN A 609 -9.07 6.23 -21.09
CA GLN A 609 -9.58 6.77 -22.37
C GLN A 609 -8.43 7.34 -23.23
N ILE A 610 -7.52 8.10 -22.61
CA ILE A 610 -6.34 8.65 -23.29
C ILE A 610 -5.44 7.52 -23.79
N LYS A 611 -5.15 6.55 -22.92
CA LYS A 611 -4.27 5.41 -23.22
C LYS A 611 -4.84 4.52 -24.32
N GLN A 612 -6.15 4.23 -24.28
CA GLN A 612 -6.82 3.47 -25.32
C GLN A 612 -6.67 4.15 -26.68
N ARG A 613 -6.88 5.48 -26.74
CA ARG A 613 -6.74 6.24 -27.96
C ARG A 613 -5.31 6.28 -28.49
N ASP A 614 -4.33 6.38 -27.57
CA ASP A 614 -2.91 6.31 -27.91
C ASP A 614 -2.50 4.94 -28.46
N ASP A 615 -2.97 3.86 -27.85
CA ASP A 615 -2.67 2.47 -28.29
C ASP A 615 -3.35 2.13 -29.62
N GLU A 616 -4.52 2.71 -29.91
CA GLU A 616 -5.21 2.59 -31.20
C GLU A 616 -4.58 3.49 -32.29
N GLY A 617 -3.57 4.28 -31.95
CA GLY A 617 -2.94 5.23 -32.89
C GLY A 617 -3.86 6.40 -33.31
N LYS A 618 -4.97 6.63 -32.60
CA LYS A 618 -5.91 7.69 -32.89
C LYS A 618 -5.37 9.08 -32.47
N PRO A 619 -5.61 10.13 -33.25
CA PRO A 619 -5.11 11.47 -32.90
C PRO A 619 -5.78 12.02 -31.63
N TYR A 620 -5.01 12.77 -30.84
CA TYR A 620 -5.51 13.48 -29.66
C TYR A 620 -4.66 14.72 -29.32
N ILE A 621 -5.27 15.63 -28.57
CA ILE A 621 -4.58 16.72 -27.87
C ILE A 621 -4.73 16.46 -26.38
N LEU A 622 -3.61 16.28 -25.67
CA LEU A 622 -3.57 16.16 -24.23
C LEU A 622 -2.88 17.35 -23.62
N VAL A 623 -3.62 18.20 -22.91
CA VAL A 623 -3.06 19.29 -22.11
C VAL A 623 -2.88 18.80 -20.68
N THR A 624 -1.65 18.94 -20.15
CA THR A 624 -1.29 18.36 -18.86
C THR A 624 -0.22 19.16 -18.11
N THR A 625 0.10 18.71 -16.90
CA THR A 625 1.21 19.23 -16.08
C THR A 625 2.25 18.12 -15.86
N SER A 626 3.15 18.31 -14.89
CA SER A 626 4.11 17.27 -14.46
C SER A 626 3.47 15.91 -14.10
N ALA A 627 2.14 15.86 -13.98
CA ALA A 627 1.42 14.59 -13.76
C ALA A 627 1.67 13.52 -14.83
N ILE A 628 2.19 13.91 -16.01
CA ILE A 628 2.54 12.99 -17.11
C ILE A 628 3.98 12.47 -17.05
N GLU A 629 4.87 13.15 -16.33
CA GLU A 629 6.31 12.88 -16.33
C GLU A 629 6.60 11.48 -15.76
N VAL A 630 5.86 11.13 -14.72
CA VAL A 630 6.04 9.90 -14.00
C VAL A 630 4.79 9.02 -14.15
N GLY A 631 4.93 7.82 -14.73
CA GLY A 631 3.91 6.78 -14.74
C GLY A 631 2.98 6.69 -15.92
N CYS A 632 3.01 7.62 -16.85
CA CYS A 632 2.15 7.52 -18.02
C CYS A 632 2.87 6.84 -19.19
N ASP A 633 2.29 5.78 -19.72
CA ASP A 633 2.80 5.03 -20.88
C ASP A 633 2.15 5.51 -22.17
N LEU A 634 2.55 6.71 -22.62
CA LEU A 634 2.06 7.31 -23.86
C LEU A 634 3.16 7.34 -24.95
N ASN A 635 2.72 7.35 -26.20
CA ASN A 635 3.58 7.39 -27.39
C ASN A 635 3.14 8.54 -28.32
N ALA A 636 3.25 9.78 -27.81
CA ALA A 636 2.91 10.96 -28.57
C ALA A 636 3.83 11.16 -29.79
N GLU A 637 3.36 11.84 -30.81
CA GLU A 637 4.14 12.19 -32.02
C GLU A 637 4.77 13.59 -31.87
N VAL A 638 4.08 14.48 -31.14
CA VAL A 638 4.55 15.84 -30.87
C VAL A 638 4.47 16.10 -29.37
N LEU A 639 5.59 16.52 -28.78
CA LEU A 639 5.64 17.06 -27.43
C LEU A 639 5.80 18.58 -27.52
N ILE A 640 4.87 19.33 -26.94
CA ILE A 640 5.00 20.78 -26.72
C ILE A 640 5.15 21.00 -25.21
N SER A 641 6.31 21.47 -24.78
CA SER A 641 6.62 21.60 -23.36
C SER A 641 6.97 23.04 -23.00
N GLN A 642 6.43 23.55 -21.91
CA GLN A 642 6.99 24.74 -21.27
C GLN A 642 8.42 24.44 -20.79
N VAL A 643 9.32 25.43 -20.85
CA VAL A 643 10.69 25.32 -20.34
C VAL A 643 10.66 24.81 -18.88
N CYS A 644 11.45 23.80 -18.63
CA CYS A 644 11.50 23.05 -17.38
C CYS A 644 12.93 22.57 -17.08
N PRO A 645 13.21 22.09 -15.86
CA PRO A 645 14.51 21.50 -15.55
C PRO A 645 14.89 20.34 -16.49
N PRO A 646 16.21 20.12 -16.71
CA PRO A 646 16.69 19.09 -17.63
C PRO A 646 16.11 17.69 -17.39
N GLU A 647 16.03 17.28 -16.13
CA GLU A 647 15.46 16.00 -15.69
C GLU A 647 13.99 15.86 -16.11
N ASN A 648 13.19 16.92 -15.94
CA ASN A 648 11.79 16.92 -16.34
C ASN A 648 11.66 16.87 -17.87
N LEU A 649 12.50 17.59 -18.62
CA LEU A 649 12.48 17.57 -20.08
C LEU A 649 12.77 16.16 -20.62
N ILE A 650 13.75 15.45 -20.04
CA ILE A 650 14.06 14.06 -20.43
C ILE A 650 12.84 13.15 -20.16
N GLN A 651 12.18 13.29 -19.03
CA GLN A 651 11.01 12.50 -18.68
C GLN A 651 9.81 12.77 -19.59
N ARG A 652 9.56 14.05 -19.93
CA ARG A 652 8.51 14.46 -20.88
C ARG A 652 8.80 13.92 -22.29
N ALA A 653 10.03 14.11 -22.77
CA ALA A 653 10.46 13.62 -24.08
C ALA A 653 10.42 12.09 -24.17
N GLY A 654 10.59 11.40 -23.05
CA GLY A 654 10.38 9.95 -22.95
C GLY A 654 8.93 9.49 -23.20
N ARG A 655 7.97 10.40 -23.35
CA ARG A 655 6.56 10.13 -23.75
C ARG A 655 6.30 10.45 -25.23
N CYS A 656 7.30 11.02 -25.93
CA CYS A 656 7.26 11.30 -27.33
C CYS A 656 8.10 10.24 -28.07
N ASN A 657 7.53 9.60 -29.09
CA ASN A 657 8.16 8.48 -29.81
C ASN A 657 8.76 7.39 -28.88
N ARG A 658 8.02 7.06 -27.82
CA ARG A 658 8.46 6.09 -26.81
C ARG A 658 8.67 4.67 -27.38
N LYS A 659 7.81 4.28 -28.33
CA LYS A 659 7.89 2.98 -28.98
C LYS A 659 8.93 2.92 -30.10
N GLY A 660 9.53 4.06 -30.51
CA GLY A 660 10.50 4.15 -31.58
C GLY A 660 9.90 3.85 -32.98
N ASP A 661 8.59 3.99 -33.14
CA ASP A 661 7.83 3.70 -34.36
C ASP A 661 7.40 4.96 -35.14
N VAL A 662 7.58 6.14 -34.55
CA VAL A 662 7.22 7.42 -35.19
C VAL A 662 8.39 8.03 -35.92
N LYS A 663 8.27 8.19 -37.25
CA LYS A 663 9.33 8.71 -38.12
C LYS A 663 9.63 10.20 -37.90
N ASP A 664 8.58 11.01 -37.77
CA ASP A 664 8.66 12.47 -37.73
C ASP A 664 8.28 13.02 -36.33
N ALA A 665 8.82 12.39 -35.27
CA ALA A 665 8.57 12.81 -33.90
C ALA A 665 9.26 14.15 -33.60
N GLN A 666 8.57 15.01 -32.83
CA GLN A 666 9.03 16.37 -32.58
C GLN A 666 8.90 16.75 -31.10
N VAL A 667 9.94 17.43 -30.58
CA VAL A 667 9.96 18.06 -29.26
C VAL A 667 10.08 19.57 -29.42
N ILE A 668 9.06 20.30 -29.01
CA ILE A 668 9.00 21.76 -29.05
C ILE A 668 9.05 22.27 -27.62
N LEU A 669 10.07 23.08 -27.30
CA LEU A 669 10.24 23.70 -25.98
C LEU A 669 9.85 25.18 -26.09
N MET A 670 8.97 25.68 -25.22
CA MET A 670 8.43 27.04 -25.25
C MET A 670 8.74 27.81 -23.96
N GLY A 671 9.25 29.03 -24.11
CA GLY A 671 9.53 29.95 -23.02
C GLY A 671 11.01 30.29 -22.86
N ASP A 672 11.30 31.38 -22.13
CA ASP A 672 12.65 31.94 -21.99
C ASP A 672 13.40 31.40 -20.80
N ARG A 673 12.70 31.13 -19.70
CA ARG A 673 13.31 30.70 -18.42
C ARG A 673 12.42 29.71 -17.67
N ILE A 674 13.07 28.85 -16.90
CA ILE A 674 12.36 27.98 -15.97
C ILE A 674 11.68 28.88 -14.91
N PRO A 675 10.38 28.69 -14.60
CA PRO A 675 9.75 29.45 -13.52
C PRO A 675 10.45 29.21 -12.17
N ASP A 676 10.65 30.27 -11.37
CA ASP A 676 11.40 30.21 -10.10
C ASP A 676 10.99 29.09 -9.15
N PHE A 677 9.69 28.79 -9.10
CA PHE A 677 9.17 27.72 -8.23
C PHE A 677 9.49 26.31 -8.71
N ALA A 678 9.94 26.15 -9.95
CA ALA A 678 10.30 24.88 -10.57
C ALA A 678 11.80 24.81 -10.90
N ASN A 679 12.56 25.87 -10.64
CA ASN A 679 13.97 25.96 -11.02
C ASN A 679 14.85 25.22 -9.99
N SER A 680 15.58 24.22 -10.47
CA SER A 680 16.57 23.45 -9.70
C SER A 680 18.02 23.86 -10.02
N LEU A 681 18.23 24.78 -10.98
CA LEU A 681 19.53 25.19 -11.48
C LEU A 681 19.96 26.51 -10.84
N ASP A 682 21.27 26.63 -10.53
CA ASP A 682 21.92 27.92 -10.30
C ASP A 682 22.13 28.67 -11.62
N GLU A 683 22.63 29.91 -11.56
CA GLU A 683 22.80 30.73 -12.76
C GLU A 683 23.80 30.12 -13.76
N ALA A 684 24.90 29.50 -13.27
CA ALA A 684 25.89 28.82 -14.12
C ALA A 684 25.29 27.55 -14.78
N GLY A 685 24.54 26.78 -14.03
CA GLY A 685 23.81 25.63 -14.55
C GLY A 685 22.75 26.01 -15.58
N TRP A 686 22.05 27.12 -15.35
CA TRP A 686 21.07 27.65 -16.31
C TRP A 686 21.79 28.09 -17.62
N GLN A 687 22.88 28.82 -17.52
CA GLN A 687 23.62 29.24 -18.70
C GLN A 687 24.10 28.04 -19.53
N LYS A 688 24.69 27.03 -18.91
CA LYS A 688 25.10 25.78 -19.56
C LYS A 688 23.94 25.09 -20.26
N TYR A 689 22.77 25.01 -19.57
CA TYR A 689 21.59 24.39 -20.12
C TYR A 689 21.06 25.18 -21.32
N GLN A 690 21.01 26.50 -21.23
CA GLN A 690 20.61 27.39 -22.32
C GLN A 690 21.48 27.23 -23.55
N GLU A 691 22.80 27.21 -23.40
CA GLU A 691 23.73 26.97 -24.49
C GLU A 691 23.52 25.60 -25.15
N THR A 692 23.25 24.60 -24.34
CA THR A 692 22.92 23.24 -24.82
C THR A 692 21.65 23.28 -25.64
N LEU A 693 20.53 23.85 -25.13
CA LEU A 693 19.25 23.93 -25.84
C LEU A 693 19.36 24.67 -27.17
N GLN A 694 20.14 25.75 -27.23
CA GLN A 694 20.39 26.52 -28.46
C GLN A 694 21.13 25.73 -29.54
N SER A 695 21.96 24.79 -29.13
CA SER A 695 22.79 23.99 -30.04
C SER A 695 22.12 22.74 -30.59
N LEU A 696 20.93 22.37 -30.06
CA LEU A 696 20.22 21.13 -30.43
C LEU A 696 19.29 21.37 -31.61
N THR A 697 19.38 20.50 -32.62
CA THR A 697 18.40 20.33 -33.72
C THR A 697 17.63 19.02 -33.61
N THR A 698 18.21 18.06 -32.86
CA THR A 698 17.61 16.78 -32.50
C THR A 698 17.67 16.63 -30.99
N PHE A 699 16.67 16.02 -30.42
CA PHE A 699 16.61 15.80 -28.96
C PHE A 699 17.69 14.82 -28.52
N ASP A 700 18.59 15.27 -27.65
CA ASP A 700 19.69 14.47 -27.11
C ASP A 700 19.59 14.41 -25.58
N ALA A 701 19.08 13.27 -25.09
CA ALA A 701 18.88 13.06 -23.65
C ALA A 701 20.20 13.07 -22.86
N LYS A 702 21.31 12.63 -23.43
CA LYS A 702 22.62 12.60 -22.78
C LYS A 702 23.15 14.01 -22.58
N ARG A 703 23.20 14.83 -23.65
CA ARG A 703 23.65 16.23 -23.56
C ARG A 703 22.78 17.07 -22.61
N ILE A 704 21.47 16.83 -22.59
CA ILE A 704 20.57 17.47 -21.63
C ILE A 704 20.84 16.94 -20.23
N GLY A 705 21.08 15.64 -20.08
CA GLY A 705 21.44 15.00 -18.82
C GLY A 705 22.71 15.58 -18.17
N ASP A 706 23.72 15.93 -18.99
CA ASP A 706 24.97 16.59 -18.56
C ASP A 706 24.73 17.99 -17.95
N CYS A 707 23.57 18.57 -18.17
CA CYS A 707 23.13 19.83 -17.56
C CYS A 707 22.42 19.65 -16.23
N ILE A 708 22.13 18.43 -15.80
CA ILE A 708 21.53 18.17 -14.50
C ILE A 708 22.57 18.48 -13.43
N SER A 709 22.53 19.70 -12.92
CA SER A 709 23.34 20.13 -11.79
C SER A 709 22.40 20.38 -10.61
N ARG A 710 22.15 19.39 -9.80
CA ARG A 710 21.66 19.63 -8.45
C ARG A 710 22.85 20.12 -7.66
N SER A 711 22.99 21.44 -7.57
CA SER A 711 23.90 22.05 -6.63
C SER A 711 23.52 21.58 -5.24
N GLN A 712 24.36 20.75 -4.64
CA GLN A 712 24.34 20.35 -3.24
C GLN A 712 22.94 20.02 -2.68
N HIS A 713 22.48 18.79 -2.94
CA HIS A 713 21.44 18.24 -2.08
C HIS A 713 21.99 18.21 -0.64
N ILE A 714 21.47 19.09 0.20
CA ILE A 714 21.79 19.13 1.62
C ILE A 714 20.77 18.25 2.32
N ASP A 715 21.26 17.20 2.99
CA ASP A 715 20.40 16.37 3.82
C ASP A 715 19.74 17.21 4.92
N ASP A 716 18.44 17.14 5.06
CA ASP A 716 17.76 17.77 6.20
C ASP A 716 18.06 16.93 7.45
N TYR A 717 18.96 17.41 8.30
CA TYR A 717 19.38 16.74 9.52
C TYR A 717 18.22 16.38 10.44
N ARG A 718 17.16 17.18 10.47
CA ARG A 718 15.96 16.92 11.29
C ARG A 718 15.20 15.70 10.75
N VAL A 719 15.21 15.50 9.43
CA VAL A 719 14.61 14.33 8.80
C VAL A 719 15.42 13.07 9.11
N VAL A 720 16.76 13.15 9.04
CA VAL A 720 17.65 12.05 9.42
C VAL A 720 17.49 11.68 10.88
N GLU A 721 17.45 12.68 11.77
CA GLU A 721 17.22 12.47 13.21
C GLU A 721 15.88 11.81 13.48
N LEU A 722 14.80 12.31 12.87
CA LEU A 722 13.47 11.73 13.03
C LEU A 722 13.41 10.30 12.49
N PHE A 723 14.03 10.04 11.33
CA PHE A 723 14.14 8.69 10.78
C PHE A 723 14.82 7.75 11.77
N SER A 724 15.98 8.14 12.32
CA SER A 724 16.73 7.33 13.29
C SER A 724 15.91 7.06 14.55
N MET A 725 15.24 8.08 15.10
CA MET A 725 14.39 7.92 16.29
C MET A 725 13.25 6.91 16.07
N LEU A 726 12.57 6.98 14.91
CA LEU A 726 11.49 6.04 14.57
C LEU A 726 12.04 4.64 14.32
N HIS A 727 13.17 4.53 13.64
CA HIS A 727 13.86 3.27 13.39
C HIS A 727 14.27 2.59 14.71
N ASP A 728 14.90 3.32 15.62
CA ASP A 728 15.35 2.77 16.90
C ASP A 728 14.19 2.31 17.78
N TYR A 729 13.07 3.03 17.77
CA TYR A 729 11.87 2.58 18.47
C TYR A 729 11.30 1.27 17.90
N VAL A 730 11.20 1.18 16.56
CA VAL A 730 10.57 0.03 15.90
C VAL A 730 11.50 -1.19 15.89
N TYR A 731 12.77 -1.01 15.52
CA TYR A 731 13.69 -2.11 15.25
C TYR A 731 14.65 -2.42 16.40
N SER A 732 14.91 -1.46 17.29
CA SER A 732 15.79 -1.63 18.45
C SER A 732 15.05 -1.67 19.79
N ALA A 733 13.72 -1.52 19.78
CA ALA A 733 12.85 -1.46 20.95
C ALA A 733 13.28 -0.41 21.99
N ASP A 734 13.67 0.80 21.52
CA ASP A 734 14.02 1.91 22.42
C ASP A 734 12.77 2.64 22.90
N LEU A 735 12.25 2.25 24.07
CA LEU A 735 11.01 2.81 24.63
C LEU A 735 11.13 4.30 24.99
N THR A 736 12.33 4.87 25.13
CA THR A 736 12.50 6.31 25.40
C THR A 736 11.94 7.15 24.25
N LEU A 737 11.85 6.59 23.05
CA LEU A 737 11.36 7.20 21.82
C LEU A 737 9.86 6.94 21.55
N GLN A 738 9.17 6.16 22.41
CA GLN A 738 7.75 5.79 22.22
C GLN A 738 6.87 7.01 21.99
N SER A 739 7.07 8.09 22.74
CA SER A 739 6.25 9.30 22.64
C SER A 739 6.34 9.97 21.27
N ASN A 740 7.48 9.87 20.58
CA ASN A 740 7.67 10.40 19.24
C ASN A 740 6.87 9.58 18.20
N HIS A 741 6.88 8.26 18.35
CA HIS A 741 6.07 7.39 17.53
C HIS A 741 4.56 7.60 17.78
N GLU A 742 4.11 7.69 19.02
CA GLU A 742 2.71 7.93 19.38
C GLU A 742 2.16 9.28 18.87
N LYS A 743 3.03 10.29 18.72
CA LYS A 743 2.67 11.56 18.05
C LYS A 743 2.40 11.38 16.55
N GLY A 744 2.77 10.24 15.98
CA GLY A 744 2.55 9.94 14.57
C GLY A 744 3.37 10.81 13.62
N LEU A 745 4.56 11.24 14.04
CA LEU A 745 5.44 12.10 13.26
C LEU A 745 6.19 11.24 12.21
N VAL A 746 5.64 11.11 11.00
CA VAL A 746 6.40 10.66 9.84
C VAL A 746 6.41 11.79 8.82
N VAL A 747 7.57 12.33 8.56
CA VAL A 747 7.77 13.34 7.51
C VAL A 747 8.19 12.59 6.26
N THR A 748 7.35 12.60 5.21
CA THR A 748 7.63 11.88 3.97
C THR A 748 8.06 12.80 2.84
N ARG A 749 7.29 13.85 2.54
CA ARG A 749 7.55 14.82 1.46
C ARG A 749 7.68 16.25 1.94
N SER A 750 7.06 16.55 3.05
CA SER A 750 6.96 17.90 3.58
C SER A 750 6.81 17.81 5.08
N TRP A 751 7.29 18.83 5.78
CA TRP A 751 7.02 19.02 7.21
C TRP A 751 5.54 19.29 7.49
N THR A 752 4.76 19.60 6.45
CA THR A 752 3.32 19.78 6.53
C THR A 752 2.58 18.49 6.18
N PRO A 753 1.57 18.10 6.96
CA PRO A 753 0.77 16.91 6.66
C PRO A 753 -0.04 17.10 5.39
N SER A 754 -0.28 16.01 4.66
CA SER A 754 -1.27 15.99 3.59
C SER A 754 -2.66 15.73 4.15
N VAL A 755 -3.67 16.33 3.52
CA VAL A 755 -5.09 16.19 3.85
C VAL A 755 -5.89 15.84 2.61
N THR A 756 -6.95 15.06 2.78
CA THR A 756 -7.89 14.79 1.70
C THR A 756 -8.94 15.89 1.66
N LEU A 757 -9.06 16.56 0.52
CA LEU A 757 -10.03 17.57 0.25
C LEU A 757 -11.23 16.92 -0.44
N ILE A 758 -12.39 16.93 0.21
CA ILE A 758 -13.61 16.27 -0.28
C ILE A 758 -14.64 17.35 -0.62
N TYR A 759 -15.15 17.33 -1.85
CA TYR A 759 -16.24 18.22 -2.30
C TYR A 759 -17.57 17.48 -2.19
N LYS A 760 -18.43 17.91 -1.27
CA LYS A 760 -19.79 17.33 -1.09
C LYS A 760 -20.74 17.83 -2.18
N ASP A 761 -21.00 16.99 -3.15
CA ASP A 761 -21.96 17.19 -4.22
C ASP A 761 -23.29 16.44 -4.02
N GLY A 762 -23.46 15.78 -2.86
CA GLY A 762 -24.62 14.94 -2.56
C GLY A 762 -24.52 13.51 -3.12
N SER A 763 -23.44 13.16 -3.82
CA SER A 763 -23.22 11.81 -4.32
C SER A 763 -22.73 10.87 -3.20
N GLU A 764 -23.00 9.55 -3.35
CA GLU A 764 -22.45 8.51 -2.44
C GLU A 764 -20.91 8.48 -2.44
N LYS A 765 -20.30 8.95 -3.52
CA LYS A 765 -18.86 8.93 -3.73
C LYS A 765 -18.37 10.30 -4.19
N PRO A 766 -18.29 11.28 -3.27
CA PRO A 766 -17.95 12.64 -3.62
C PRO A 766 -16.55 12.78 -4.22
N PRO A 767 -16.30 13.76 -5.09
CA PRO A 767 -14.99 14.08 -5.61
C PRO A 767 -14.01 14.44 -4.51
N GLN A 768 -12.79 13.89 -4.59
CA GLN A 768 -11.74 14.14 -3.59
C GLN A 768 -10.35 14.20 -4.21
N ILE A 769 -9.45 14.94 -3.57
CA ILE A 769 -8.01 14.98 -3.86
C ILE A 769 -7.21 15.08 -2.57
N THR A 770 -5.98 14.61 -2.60
CA THR A 770 -5.02 14.77 -1.49
C THR A 770 -4.09 15.94 -1.78
N VAL A 771 -3.97 16.88 -0.85
CA VAL A 771 -3.10 18.07 -0.96
C VAL A 771 -2.34 18.31 0.33
N PRO A 772 -1.10 18.87 0.28
CA PRO A 772 -0.41 19.36 1.47
C PRO A 772 -1.17 20.52 2.12
N VAL A 773 -1.22 20.54 3.45
CA VAL A 773 -1.97 21.57 4.21
C VAL A 773 -1.45 22.99 3.95
N ASP A 774 -0.14 23.15 3.72
CA ASP A 774 0.49 24.43 3.40
C ASP A 774 -0.07 25.07 2.12
N ARG A 775 -0.55 24.27 1.19
CA ARG A 775 -1.24 24.78 -0.02
C ARG A 775 -2.64 25.31 0.25
N LEU A 776 -3.20 24.99 1.40
CA LEU A 776 -4.53 25.45 1.82
C LEU A 776 -4.46 26.69 2.71
N ILE A 777 -3.27 27.10 3.15
CA ILE A 777 -3.08 28.19 4.12
C ILE A 777 -2.45 29.38 3.42
N LYS A 778 -3.10 30.55 3.52
CA LYS A 778 -2.49 31.82 3.11
C LYS A 778 -1.40 32.20 4.14
N LYS A 779 -0.25 32.62 3.65
CA LYS A 779 0.76 33.28 4.45
C LYS A 779 0.29 34.70 4.75
N ASP A 780 0.25 35.06 6.03
CA ASP A 780 0.15 36.45 6.44
C ASP A 780 1.56 36.94 6.70
N GLY A 781 2.14 37.63 5.72
CA GLY A 781 3.58 37.98 5.74
C GLY A 781 4.49 36.75 5.69
N ASN A 782 5.54 36.74 6.53
CA ASN A 782 6.48 35.61 6.65
C ASN A 782 6.09 34.57 7.70
N GLN A 783 4.96 34.73 8.39
CA GLN A 783 4.51 33.78 9.42
C GLN A 783 3.40 32.90 8.89
N TYR A 784 3.57 31.58 9.01
CA TYR A 784 2.47 30.64 8.88
C TYR A 784 1.52 30.87 10.05
N ALA A 785 0.23 30.96 9.77
CA ALA A 785 -0.80 31.05 10.78
C ALA A 785 -0.98 29.70 11.53
N ASN A 786 0.07 29.22 12.19
CA ASN A 786 0.08 27.94 12.93
C ASN A 786 -1.00 27.87 14.02
N THR A 787 -1.49 29.03 14.48
CA THR A 787 -2.49 29.14 15.53
C THR A 787 -3.91 28.81 15.08
N TYR A 788 -4.16 28.65 13.78
CA TYR A 788 -5.51 28.51 13.23
C TYR A 788 -5.87 27.11 12.76
N ILE A 789 -4.94 26.17 12.74
CA ILE A 789 -5.25 24.77 12.46
C ILE A 789 -5.40 24.04 13.79
N SER A 790 -6.64 23.80 14.16
CA SER A 790 -6.98 23.05 15.36
C SER A 790 -7.80 21.82 14.96
N GLU A 791 -7.49 20.71 15.57
CA GLU A 791 -8.25 19.48 15.48
C GLU A 791 -9.10 19.31 16.71
N ARG A 792 -10.37 18.97 16.51
CA ARG A 792 -11.20 18.48 17.58
C ARG A 792 -11.02 16.97 17.68
N TYR A 793 -10.67 16.47 18.84
CA TYR A 793 -10.49 15.05 19.11
C TYR A 793 -11.29 14.63 20.33
N TYR A 794 -11.70 13.38 20.37
CA TYR A 794 -12.33 12.82 21.55
C TYR A 794 -11.26 12.37 22.53
N ASN A 795 -11.25 12.97 23.71
CA ASN A 795 -10.34 12.60 24.78
C ASN A 795 -10.97 11.45 25.59
N GLN A 796 -10.40 10.28 25.49
CA GLN A 796 -10.90 9.08 26.16
C GLN A 796 -10.75 9.15 27.70
N GLU A 797 -9.79 9.92 28.20
CA GLU A 797 -9.58 10.07 29.64
C GLU A 797 -10.64 10.98 30.27
N THR A 798 -11.00 12.07 29.61
CA THR A 798 -11.99 13.03 30.07
C THR A 798 -13.41 12.74 29.56
N THR A 799 -13.55 11.77 28.66
CA THR A 799 -14.82 11.45 27.96
C THR A 799 -15.48 12.67 27.28
N ARG A 800 -14.67 13.63 26.84
CA ARG A 800 -15.13 14.88 26.23
C ARG A 800 -14.38 15.16 24.94
N TRP A 801 -15.01 16.01 24.12
CA TRP A 801 -14.37 16.53 22.92
C TRP A 801 -13.52 17.75 23.27
N ASP A 802 -12.22 17.63 23.05
CA ASP A 802 -11.24 18.69 23.26
C ASP A 802 -10.65 19.19 21.94
N TRP A 803 -9.99 20.35 21.96
CA TRP A 803 -9.27 20.92 20.85
C TRP A 803 -7.78 20.77 21.07
N ARG A 804 -7.05 20.36 20.03
CA ARG A 804 -5.58 20.43 20.02
C ARG A 804 -5.09 21.12 18.76
N SER A 805 -4.01 21.88 18.88
CA SER A 805 -3.31 22.39 17.71
C SER A 805 -2.74 21.23 16.91
N LEU A 806 -2.94 21.26 15.59
CA LEU A 806 -2.23 20.37 14.69
C LEU A 806 -0.79 20.85 14.62
N SER A 807 0.13 20.12 15.25
CA SER A 807 1.54 20.36 15.04
C SER A 807 1.89 20.00 13.58
N TRP A 808 2.67 20.83 12.93
CA TRP A 808 3.30 20.53 11.66
C TRP A 808 4.12 19.24 11.81
N GLY A 809 3.85 18.24 11.01
CA GLY A 809 4.51 16.93 11.08
C GLY A 809 3.68 15.78 11.65
N CYS A 810 2.41 15.98 11.94
CA CYS A 810 1.52 14.83 12.23
C CYS A 810 1.32 13.97 10.99
N ALA A 811 1.69 12.69 11.09
CA ALA A 811 1.57 11.68 10.02
C ALA A 811 0.13 11.22 9.75
N TYR A 812 -0.85 11.80 10.38
CA TYR A 812 -2.25 11.40 10.13
C TYR A 812 -2.74 12.01 8.83
N ALA A 813 -3.07 11.14 7.85
CA ALA A 813 -3.93 11.53 6.75
C ALA A 813 -5.26 12.01 7.33
N LYS A 814 -5.63 13.24 7.02
CA LYS A 814 -6.85 13.86 7.55
C LYS A 814 -7.74 14.24 6.37
N ASP A 815 -9.01 13.89 6.48
CA ASP A 815 -9.99 14.25 5.47
C ASP A 815 -10.59 15.62 5.82
N ILE A 816 -10.47 16.54 4.88
CA ILE A 816 -11.07 17.85 4.96
C ILE A 816 -12.25 17.88 3.99
N VAL A 817 -13.43 18.00 4.54
CA VAL A 817 -14.64 18.08 3.74
C VAL A 817 -14.97 19.55 3.49
N ILE A 818 -15.02 19.95 2.21
CA ILE A 818 -15.57 21.23 1.80
C ILE A 818 -17.07 21.04 1.59
N ASP A 819 -17.85 21.59 2.51
CA ASP A 819 -19.30 21.62 2.37
C ASP A 819 -19.68 22.87 1.57
N MET A 820 -19.94 22.68 0.29
CA MET A 820 -20.24 23.73 -0.67
C MET A 820 -21.62 23.53 -1.29
N ALA A 821 -22.65 23.47 -0.43
CA ALA A 821 -24.00 23.59 -0.95
C ALA A 821 -24.15 24.96 -1.64
N PRO A 822 -24.89 25.07 -2.79
CA PRO A 822 -25.02 26.29 -3.55
C PRO A 822 -25.49 27.51 -2.74
N ASN A 823 -26.17 27.30 -1.64
CA ASN A 823 -26.69 28.31 -0.73
C ASN A 823 -25.88 28.48 0.55
N HIS A 824 -24.66 27.90 0.62
CA HIS A 824 -23.85 27.93 1.83
C HIS A 824 -23.17 29.31 1.96
N PRO A 825 -23.17 29.93 3.16
CA PRO A 825 -22.51 31.24 3.37
C PRO A 825 -20.99 31.20 3.08
N GLY A 826 -20.37 30.03 3.13
CA GLY A 826 -18.96 29.84 2.79
C GLY A 826 -18.67 29.79 1.28
N ALA A 827 -19.68 29.64 0.42
CA ALA A 827 -19.49 29.60 -1.05
C ALA A 827 -18.97 30.93 -1.59
N SER A 828 -19.32 32.05 -0.94
CA SER A 828 -18.86 33.41 -1.31
C SER A 828 -17.43 33.72 -0.81
N MET A 829 -16.76 32.84 -0.10
CA MET A 829 -15.45 33.10 0.52
C MET A 829 -14.25 32.70 -0.36
N PHE A 830 -14.46 32.15 -1.54
CA PHE A 830 -13.41 31.93 -2.53
C PHE A 830 -13.19 33.24 -3.28
N ASP A 831 -12.38 34.15 -2.71
CA ASP A 831 -12.08 35.44 -3.34
C ASP A 831 -11.55 35.24 -4.77
N GLY A 832 -12.22 35.84 -5.72
CA GLY A 832 -11.82 35.88 -7.12
C GLY A 832 -12.31 34.70 -7.97
N PHE A 833 -13.19 33.86 -7.47
CA PHE A 833 -13.84 32.81 -8.26
C PHE A 833 -15.34 33.04 -8.29
N GLU A 834 -15.84 33.43 -9.44
CA GLU A 834 -17.27 33.45 -9.76
C GLU A 834 -17.82 32.03 -9.99
N GLU A 835 -16.90 31.01 -10.06
CA GLU A 835 -17.20 29.62 -10.36
C GLU A 835 -16.91 28.71 -9.15
N TYR A 836 -17.54 27.55 -9.09
CA TYR A 836 -17.32 26.51 -8.08
C TYR A 836 -15.86 26.04 -8.08
N PRO A 837 -15.28 25.72 -6.91
CA PRO A 837 -13.90 25.25 -6.82
C PRO A 837 -13.66 23.89 -7.45
N TYR A 838 -14.73 23.15 -7.75
CA TYR A 838 -14.72 21.88 -8.44
C TYR A 838 -15.62 21.91 -9.67
N ASP A 839 -15.06 21.48 -10.76
CA ASP A 839 -15.74 21.24 -12.02
C ASP A 839 -15.47 19.79 -12.47
N ALA A 840 -16.49 19.08 -12.96
CA ALA A 840 -16.36 17.67 -13.32
C ALA A 840 -15.34 17.42 -14.45
N GLU A 841 -15.17 18.38 -15.36
CA GLU A 841 -14.22 18.31 -16.47
C GLU A 841 -12.85 18.90 -16.10
N LEU A 842 -12.84 20.01 -15.36
CA LEU A 842 -11.62 20.77 -15.05
C LEU A 842 -10.98 20.37 -13.72
N GLY A 843 -11.68 19.59 -12.90
CA GLY A 843 -11.21 19.17 -11.57
C GLY A 843 -11.31 20.28 -10.52
N PHE A 844 -10.47 20.24 -9.50
CA PHE A 844 -10.37 21.31 -8.50
C PHE A 844 -9.57 22.48 -9.07
N VAL A 845 -10.28 23.42 -9.68
CA VAL A 845 -9.69 24.57 -10.37
C VAL A 845 -8.99 25.50 -9.39
N ALA A 846 -9.57 25.66 -8.20
CA ALA A 846 -9.01 26.43 -7.11
C ALA A 846 -8.82 25.58 -5.85
N LEU A 847 -7.79 25.93 -5.06
CA LEU A 847 -7.66 25.46 -3.68
C LEU A 847 -8.03 26.60 -2.75
N PRO A 848 -8.77 26.36 -1.66
CA PRO A 848 -9.11 27.39 -0.70
C PRO A 848 -7.84 27.97 -0.08
N GLY A 849 -7.55 29.24 -0.35
CA GLY A 849 -6.38 29.96 0.16
C GLY A 849 -6.70 30.75 1.43
N VAL A 850 -7.36 30.13 2.41
CA VAL A 850 -7.89 30.82 3.60
C VAL A 850 -7.62 30.05 4.88
N PHE A 851 -7.76 30.71 6.02
CA PHE A 851 -7.61 30.10 7.34
C PHE A 851 -8.65 29.00 7.55
N ILE A 852 -8.18 27.86 8.03
CA ILE A 852 -8.98 26.63 8.11
C ILE A 852 -9.15 26.25 9.58
N LYS A 853 -10.39 26.18 10.04
CA LYS A 853 -10.73 25.47 11.28
C LYS A 853 -11.23 24.06 10.88
N LEU A 854 -10.52 23.05 11.32
CA LEU A 854 -10.85 21.66 11.05
C LEU A 854 -11.86 21.15 12.08
N LYS A 855 -12.86 20.42 11.59
CA LYS A 855 -13.90 19.84 12.42
C LYS A 855 -14.18 18.39 12.03
N PRO A 856 -14.36 17.48 13.01
CA PRO A 856 -14.81 16.11 12.74
C PRO A 856 -16.21 16.09 12.09
N THR A 857 -16.40 15.26 11.07
CA THR A 857 -17.75 14.99 10.52
C THR A 857 -18.63 14.32 11.59
N GLY A 858 -19.90 14.70 11.64
CA GLY A 858 -20.86 14.16 12.61
C GLY A 858 -21.20 15.11 13.77
N PHE A 859 -20.62 16.32 13.78
CA PHE A 859 -20.92 17.35 14.75
C PHE A 859 -22.00 18.33 14.30
N ASP A 860 -22.74 18.90 15.30
CA ASP A 860 -23.79 19.90 15.06
C ASP A 860 -23.25 21.05 14.22
N GLU A 861 -23.88 21.29 13.08
CA GLU A 861 -23.51 22.33 12.11
C GLU A 861 -23.42 23.73 12.73
N LYS A 862 -24.21 24.02 13.78
CA LYS A 862 -24.14 25.30 14.51
C LYS A 862 -22.78 25.58 15.17
N LEU A 863 -22.00 24.57 15.48
CA LEU A 863 -20.64 24.75 16.02
C LEU A 863 -19.59 24.94 14.92
N LEU A 864 -19.93 24.70 13.65
CA LEU A 864 -19.04 24.89 12.48
C LEU A 864 -18.85 26.36 12.13
N TYR A 865 -19.82 27.19 12.43
CA TYR A 865 -19.93 28.57 11.98
C TYR A 865 -19.62 29.58 13.09
N GLN A 866 -18.45 29.55 13.69
CA GLN A 866 -17.91 30.79 14.22
C GLN A 866 -17.31 31.54 13.04
N GLN A 867 -18.05 32.47 12.49
CA GLN A 867 -17.51 33.51 11.62
C GLN A 867 -16.50 34.30 12.44
N ASP A 868 -15.24 34.00 12.28
CA ASP A 868 -14.21 34.94 12.62
C ASP A 868 -14.37 36.13 11.66
N LYS A 869 -14.21 37.35 12.15
CA LYS A 869 -14.32 38.59 11.36
C LYS A 869 -13.30 38.67 10.22
N GLN A 870 -12.37 37.75 10.15
CA GLN A 870 -11.43 37.52 9.07
C GLN A 870 -11.91 36.30 8.28
N LYS A 871 -12.26 36.49 7.03
CA LYS A 871 -12.73 35.55 6.02
C LYS A 871 -12.10 34.14 6.18
N SER A 872 -12.71 33.27 6.96
CA SER A 872 -12.24 31.91 7.18
C SER A 872 -13.21 30.89 6.60
N VAL A 873 -12.72 29.96 5.79
CA VAL A 873 -13.47 28.81 5.33
C VAL A 873 -13.41 27.73 6.42
N ILE A 874 -14.58 27.24 6.81
CA ILE A 874 -14.66 26.13 7.74
C ILE A 874 -14.66 24.84 6.94
N LEU A 875 -13.62 24.04 7.10
CA LEU A 875 -13.52 22.74 6.49
C LEU A 875 -13.95 21.67 7.52
N THR A 876 -14.83 20.80 7.11
CA THR A 876 -15.25 19.68 7.95
C THR A 876 -14.19 18.59 7.86
N TYR A 877 -13.75 18.13 9.00
CA TYR A 877 -12.71 17.13 9.13
C TYR A 877 -13.32 15.79 9.52
N THR A 878 -13.00 14.74 8.76
CA THR A 878 -13.38 13.37 9.08
C THR A 878 -12.15 12.62 9.60
N ARG A 879 -12.17 12.23 10.87
CA ARG A 879 -11.20 11.31 11.45
C ARG A 879 -11.87 9.97 11.68
N VAL A 880 -11.27 8.90 11.22
CA VAL A 880 -11.60 7.56 11.71
C VAL A 880 -11.03 7.44 13.12
N LEU A 881 -11.89 7.56 14.12
CA LEU A 881 -11.53 7.26 15.50
C LEU A 881 -11.60 5.74 15.68
N ASP A 882 -10.45 5.13 15.91
CA ASP A 882 -10.28 3.69 16.09
C ASP A 882 -10.85 3.22 17.40
N SER A 883 -12.06 3.37 17.78
CA SER A 883 -12.59 2.65 18.97
C SER A 883 -13.91 3.15 19.54
N GLU A 884 -14.80 3.75 18.76
CA GLU A 884 -16.08 4.09 19.36
C GLU A 884 -17.30 3.51 18.62
N PRO A 885 -18.40 3.26 19.38
CA PRO A 885 -19.62 2.68 18.83
C PRO A 885 -20.43 3.58 17.87
N LEU A 886 -19.89 4.71 17.46
CA LEU A 886 -20.29 5.46 16.25
C LEU A 886 -20.14 4.64 14.97
N SER A 887 -19.60 3.43 15.11
CA SER A 887 -19.41 2.44 14.04
C SER A 887 -20.70 1.99 13.34
N GLN A 888 -21.86 2.22 13.90
CA GLN A 888 -23.11 1.80 13.23
C GLN A 888 -23.65 2.82 12.22
N GLN A 889 -23.34 4.10 12.38
CA GLN A 889 -23.70 5.11 11.37
C GLN A 889 -22.54 5.41 10.39
N LEU A 890 -21.30 5.09 10.78
CA LEU A 890 -20.11 5.25 9.95
C LEU A 890 -19.76 4.01 9.13
N SER A 891 -20.42 2.87 9.31
CA SER A 891 -20.19 1.66 8.50
C SER A 891 -20.52 1.84 7.02
N GLU A 892 -21.44 2.73 6.68
CA GLU A 892 -21.73 3.10 5.29
C GLU A 892 -20.75 4.14 4.75
N ASN A 893 -20.14 4.95 5.60
CA ASN A 893 -19.11 5.92 5.22
C ASN A 893 -17.67 5.41 5.46
N ALA A 894 -17.48 4.32 6.16
CA ALA A 894 -16.17 3.75 6.52
C ALA A 894 -15.41 3.18 5.30
N GLU A 895 -16.08 2.88 4.19
CA GLU A 895 -15.41 2.58 2.93
C GLU A 895 -14.69 3.80 2.33
N ILE A 896 -15.10 5.01 2.70
CA ILE A 896 -14.48 6.27 2.25
C ILE A 896 -13.40 6.74 3.23
N ALA A 897 -13.51 6.41 4.50
CA ALA A 897 -12.68 6.95 5.58
C ALA A 897 -11.62 5.96 6.13
N SER A 898 -11.46 4.79 5.51
CA SER A 898 -10.46 3.81 5.95
C SER A 898 -9.11 4.03 5.28
N VAL A 899 -8.40 5.05 5.68
CA VAL A 899 -6.97 5.20 5.40
C VAL A 899 -6.22 5.42 6.70
#